data_adfa43cb2e1e916de60c027f726121c2
#
_entry.id   adfa43cb2e1e916de60c027f726121c2
#
_cell.length_a   1.000
_cell.length_b   1.000
_cell.length_c   1.000
_cell.angle_alpha   90.00
_cell.angle_beta   90.00
_cell.angle_gamma   90.00
#
_symmetry.space_group_name_H-M   'P 1'
#
loop_
_entity.id
_entity.type
_entity.pdbx_description
1 polymer ?
#
loop_
_entity_poly.entity_id
_entity_poly.type
_entity_poly.pdbx_seq_one_letter_code
_entity_poly.pdbx_strand_id
1 'polypeptide(L)'
;MMDTAKLESQLGFDRIRKIISDRCSTEYAAEKAAMEEFSNDAREIRRRLVLTDEMRLIVMFEESFPANGYIDCIGFLEMLENPGANIDLACLGKLRTMLDTLRKITAFFNGIKDGVYPNLKRMISGVGLFPEVLREIDRILDKFGNVKDTASDGLYDIRKQLREKEGAVSRRIGALLKKAQSEGIVESDAAVVMRDGKMLIPVSSANKRKIQGFVYDESASGKTTFIEPAEIVELTNEINELHFAEGREIARILYEFSDWLRPFVPGLLEGAVCIGEMDFLISKAQTALDFVAGMPIISDNGEMSLRKARHPLLERSLKRERKEIVPLTATLTPQKHILLISGPNAGGKSVCLKTVGLLQYMFQWGMLIPTSETSEMVVFDRIMADIGDGQSIDNDLSTYSSFLDSMKEMLAVADSRTLVLIDEFGSGTEPAAGGAIAEAILSEFDKRGVYGIVTTHYTNLKLYASNGDTGVVNGAMQFDVKNIAPLFKLEMGLPGNSFAFELARKMGLPEDIVKDAENRAGEEFVGIERNLRKIARNRKALEEKLQRIRNTDKTLESITGKYEKELQDIKKLRQAILEEARAEAEEIVRNANRKVESTIRAIKEAQAEKDETRKARSGLQDFVTALAMKKEQDEQDREAYIEKKLRQVEERKQRQNMRRKGKMSEEERKKIQEQEEKERKIAEFRNGPLKVGEKVRIKSNGMVGEVAIVSDKAVTVIVGSIKSKMPLDKVERITSNEYKAAVKSEVKATAVPVRSDSISERKLNFKMELDVRGQRVNEAIENVMHYVDDAVMLDVPSVRIIHGKGTGALREEIQKYLRTVPGVLSAKDESIQLGGSGVTVVTFDR
;
A
#
# COMPACT_ATOMS: atom_id res chain seq x y z
N MET A 1 29.20 -4.30 20.29
CA MET A 1 28.46 -5.00 19.21
C MET A 1 27.05 -5.22 19.75
N MET A 2 26.02 -4.70 19.11
CA MET A 2 24.65 -4.94 19.57
C MET A 2 24.36 -6.43 19.55
N ASP A 3 23.77 -6.95 20.60
CA ASP A 3 23.31 -8.33 20.67
C ASP A 3 22.10 -8.51 19.75
N THR A 4 22.34 -9.07 18.55
CA THR A 4 21.31 -9.32 17.54
C THR A 4 20.18 -10.19 18.08
N ALA A 5 20.50 -11.15 18.95
CA ALA A 5 19.53 -12.03 19.57
C ALA A 5 18.59 -11.26 20.51
N LYS A 6 19.11 -10.29 21.26
CA LYS A 6 18.33 -9.39 22.12
C LYS A 6 17.36 -8.55 21.28
N LEU A 7 17.86 -7.95 20.18
CA LEU A 7 17.03 -7.15 19.27
C LEU A 7 15.90 -7.99 18.66
N GLU A 8 16.23 -9.18 18.15
CA GLU A 8 15.22 -10.09 17.56
C GLU A 8 14.14 -10.49 18.59
N SER A 9 14.51 -10.76 19.82
CA SER A 9 13.58 -11.08 20.89
C SER A 9 12.68 -9.88 21.24
N GLN A 10 13.24 -8.68 21.35
CA GLN A 10 12.47 -7.45 21.63
C GLN A 10 11.45 -7.13 20.53
N LEU A 11 11.81 -7.37 19.26
CA LEU A 11 10.93 -7.17 18.11
C LEU A 11 9.96 -8.36 17.90
N GLY A 12 10.27 -9.54 18.43
CA GLY A 12 9.53 -10.79 18.20
C GLY A 12 9.91 -11.48 16.89
N PHE A 13 11.04 -11.15 16.28
CA PHE A 13 11.51 -11.78 15.04
C PHE A 13 11.98 -13.22 15.27
N ASP A 14 12.49 -13.55 16.46
CA ASP A 14 12.80 -14.90 16.92
C ASP A 14 11.63 -15.88 16.64
N ARG A 15 10.40 -15.44 16.88
CA ARG A 15 9.18 -16.22 16.59
C ARG A 15 8.92 -16.39 15.11
N ILE A 16 9.22 -15.38 14.30
CA ILE A 16 9.07 -15.46 12.84
C ILE A 16 10.14 -16.39 12.28
N ARG A 17 11.38 -16.27 12.76
CA ARG A 17 12.48 -17.16 12.43
C ARG A 17 12.12 -18.62 12.71
N LYS A 18 11.54 -18.88 13.88
CA LYS A 18 11.04 -20.21 14.25
C LYS A 18 9.92 -20.70 13.32
N ILE A 19 8.95 -19.85 12.94
CA ILE A 19 7.89 -20.22 12.00
C ILE A 19 8.48 -20.66 10.65
N ILE A 20 9.53 -20.01 10.17
CA ILE A 20 10.19 -20.36 8.91
C ILE A 20 10.96 -21.69 9.09
N SER A 21 11.76 -21.81 10.14
CA SER A 21 12.55 -23.03 10.43
C SER A 21 11.64 -24.26 10.61
N ASP A 22 10.53 -24.14 11.34
CA ASP A 22 9.54 -25.21 11.53
C ASP A 22 8.84 -25.66 10.21
N ARG A 23 8.94 -24.88 9.15
CA ARG A 23 8.40 -25.19 7.80
C ARG A 23 9.42 -25.83 6.89
N CYS A 24 10.69 -25.65 7.18
CA CYS A 24 11.75 -26.21 6.36
C CYS A 24 11.72 -27.74 6.42
N SER A 25 11.87 -28.38 5.27
CA SER A 25 11.90 -29.85 5.14
C SER A 25 13.33 -30.40 5.24
N THR A 26 14.33 -29.56 4.92
CA THR A 26 15.76 -29.86 4.94
C THR A 26 16.43 -29.24 6.16
N GLU A 27 17.45 -29.92 6.70
CA GLU A 27 18.25 -29.40 7.80
C GLU A 27 19.02 -28.15 7.38
N TYR A 28 19.57 -28.16 6.16
CA TYR A 28 20.20 -27.00 5.55
C TYR A 28 19.32 -25.73 5.58
N ALA A 29 18.06 -25.85 5.14
CA ALA A 29 17.15 -24.71 5.12
C ALA A 29 16.79 -24.24 6.54
N ALA A 30 16.64 -25.15 7.49
CA ALA A 30 16.36 -24.84 8.88
C ALA A 30 17.56 -24.14 9.56
N GLU A 31 18.77 -24.61 9.33
CA GLU A 31 20.01 -23.97 9.80
C GLU A 31 20.19 -22.60 9.17
N LYS A 32 19.95 -22.47 7.87
CA LYS A 32 19.99 -21.18 7.19
C LYS A 32 18.98 -20.22 7.77
N ALA A 33 17.76 -20.65 8.04
CA ALA A 33 16.76 -19.82 8.71
C ALA A 33 17.21 -19.38 10.12
N ALA A 34 17.97 -20.21 10.83
CA ALA A 34 18.53 -19.90 12.14
C ALA A 34 19.70 -18.93 12.09
N MET A 35 20.57 -19.04 11.09
CA MET A 35 21.84 -18.31 11.02
C MET A 35 21.81 -17.07 10.13
N GLU A 36 20.81 -16.94 9.22
CA GLU A 36 20.74 -15.79 8.31
C GLU A 36 20.64 -14.49 9.09
N GLU A 37 21.47 -13.52 8.78
CA GLU A 37 21.50 -12.21 9.39
C GLU A 37 20.80 -11.16 8.50
N PHE A 38 20.31 -10.08 9.11
CA PHE A 38 19.81 -8.96 8.34
C PHE A 38 20.94 -8.26 7.59
N SER A 39 20.65 -7.74 6.41
CA SER A 39 21.62 -7.05 5.56
C SER A 39 21.40 -5.53 5.59
N ASN A 40 22.48 -4.77 5.45
CA ASN A 40 22.46 -3.32 5.18
C ASN A 40 22.85 -2.98 3.73
N ASP A 41 23.07 -3.99 2.87
CA ASP A 41 23.28 -3.81 1.45
C ASP A 41 21.94 -3.87 0.70
N ALA A 42 21.53 -2.74 0.10
CA ALA A 42 20.29 -2.62 -0.67
C ALA A 42 20.21 -3.59 -1.87
N ARG A 43 21.38 -3.98 -2.46
CA ARG A 43 21.42 -4.93 -3.58
C ARG A 43 21.10 -6.34 -3.10
N GLU A 44 21.70 -6.74 -1.98
CA GLU A 44 21.47 -8.04 -1.37
C GLU A 44 20.03 -8.16 -0.86
N ILE A 45 19.52 -7.13 -0.17
CA ILE A 45 18.13 -7.08 0.27
C ILE A 45 17.18 -7.24 -0.94
N ARG A 46 17.41 -6.47 -2.00
CA ARG A 46 16.61 -6.57 -3.23
C ARG A 46 16.65 -7.97 -3.83
N ARG A 47 17.84 -8.58 -3.90
CA ARG A 47 18.01 -9.95 -4.38
C ARG A 47 17.20 -10.95 -3.58
N ARG A 48 17.29 -10.89 -2.25
CA ARG A 48 16.54 -11.77 -1.33
C ARG A 48 15.02 -11.58 -1.45
N LEU A 49 14.58 -10.34 -1.53
CA LEU A 49 13.14 -10.00 -1.68
C LEU A 49 12.59 -10.50 -3.01
N VAL A 50 13.29 -10.27 -4.12
CA VAL A 50 12.85 -10.69 -5.45
C VAL A 50 12.76 -12.21 -5.53
N LEU A 51 13.75 -12.95 -5.03
CA LEU A 51 13.71 -14.42 -4.98
C LEU A 51 12.52 -14.92 -4.17
N THR A 52 12.26 -14.29 -3.02
CA THR A 52 11.11 -14.65 -2.17
C THR A 52 9.77 -14.32 -2.85
N ASP A 53 9.69 -13.20 -3.57
CA ASP A 53 8.47 -12.80 -4.28
C ASP A 53 8.19 -13.67 -5.51
N GLU A 54 9.22 -13.99 -6.31
CA GLU A 54 9.08 -14.95 -7.40
C GLU A 54 8.61 -16.31 -6.87
N MET A 55 9.17 -16.80 -5.77
CA MET A 55 8.74 -18.06 -5.15
C MET A 55 7.32 -17.96 -4.60
N ARG A 56 6.92 -16.83 -4.01
CA ARG A 56 5.55 -16.60 -3.54
C ARG A 56 4.54 -16.69 -4.69
N LEU A 57 4.87 -16.12 -5.84
CA LEU A 57 4.03 -16.18 -7.04
C LEU A 57 3.94 -17.62 -7.57
N ILE A 58 5.05 -18.36 -7.57
CA ILE A 58 5.05 -19.78 -7.95
C ILE A 58 4.15 -20.58 -7.03
N VAL A 59 4.32 -20.47 -5.72
CA VAL A 59 3.50 -21.22 -4.73
C VAL A 59 2.02 -20.86 -4.84
N MET A 60 1.69 -19.64 -5.28
CA MET A 60 0.31 -19.17 -5.40
C MET A 60 -0.37 -19.61 -6.71
N PHE A 61 0.36 -19.66 -7.83
CA PHE A 61 -0.26 -19.75 -9.15
C PHE A 61 0.18 -20.97 -9.97
N GLU A 62 1.28 -21.64 -9.61
CA GLU A 62 1.90 -22.68 -10.43
C GLU A 62 1.69 -24.08 -9.82
N GLU A 63 0.60 -24.74 -10.18
CA GLU A 63 0.30 -26.10 -9.70
C GLU A 63 1.32 -27.15 -10.16
N SER A 64 2.03 -26.91 -11.24
CA SER A 64 3.04 -27.80 -11.80
C SER A 64 4.39 -27.78 -11.09
N PHE A 65 4.60 -26.81 -10.19
CA PHE A 65 5.81 -26.74 -9.39
C PHE A 65 5.81 -27.83 -8.31
N PRO A 66 6.94 -28.57 -8.11
CA PRO A 66 6.96 -29.66 -7.13
C PRO A 66 6.79 -29.12 -5.69
N ALA A 67 5.68 -29.50 -5.07
CA ALA A 67 5.37 -29.11 -3.70
C ALA A 67 6.09 -29.95 -2.62
N ASN A 68 6.61 -31.13 -2.97
CA ASN A 68 7.18 -32.11 -2.05
C ASN A 68 8.48 -32.69 -2.62
N GLY A 69 9.23 -33.39 -1.79
CA GLY A 69 10.46 -34.07 -2.20
C GLY A 69 11.74 -33.30 -1.90
N TYR A 70 11.63 -32.26 -1.10
CA TYR A 70 12.78 -31.50 -0.58
C TYR A 70 13.37 -32.30 0.57
N ILE A 71 14.46 -33.03 0.29
CA ILE A 71 15.10 -33.93 1.23
C ILE A 71 16.58 -33.55 1.36
N ASP A 72 17.06 -33.51 2.57
CA ASP A 72 18.45 -33.24 2.84
C ASP A 72 19.32 -34.46 2.51
N CYS A 73 20.34 -34.23 1.68
CA CYS A 73 21.31 -35.22 1.29
C CYS A 73 22.75 -34.79 1.59
N ILE A 74 22.98 -33.60 2.16
CA ILE A 74 24.31 -33.02 2.33
C ILE A 74 25.17 -33.91 3.23
N GLY A 75 24.69 -34.25 4.43
CA GLY A 75 25.50 -34.94 5.42
C GLY A 75 26.04 -36.30 4.96
N PHE A 76 25.25 -37.14 4.27
CA PHE A 76 25.76 -38.41 3.79
C PHE A 76 26.59 -38.26 2.50
N LEU A 77 26.34 -37.24 1.66
CA LEU A 77 27.18 -36.95 0.50
C LEU A 77 28.59 -36.48 0.94
N GLU A 78 28.69 -35.61 1.93
CA GLU A 78 29.97 -35.21 2.53
C GLU A 78 30.72 -36.40 3.12
N MET A 79 30.05 -37.34 3.79
CA MET A 79 30.65 -38.56 4.27
C MET A 79 31.24 -39.42 3.13
N LEU A 80 30.56 -39.45 1.96
CA LEU A 80 31.00 -40.21 0.79
C LEU A 80 32.27 -39.68 0.14
N GLU A 81 32.69 -38.45 0.42
CA GLU A 81 34.02 -37.95 0.00
C GLU A 81 35.18 -38.76 0.61
N ASN A 82 34.94 -39.38 1.78
CA ASN A 82 35.94 -40.23 2.42
C ASN A 82 36.03 -41.61 1.75
N PRO A 83 37.18 -42.06 1.33
CA PRO A 83 37.39 -43.42 0.81
C PRO A 83 36.94 -44.48 1.83
N GLY A 84 36.06 -45.39 1.39
CA GLY A 84 35.54 -46.47 2.22
C GLY A 84 34.19 -46.20 2.93
N ALA A 85 33.72 -44.94 2.90
CA ALA A 85 32.35 -44.65 3.34
C ALA A 85 31.34 -45.18 2.32
N ASN A 86 30.20 -45.68 2.80
CA ASN A 86 29.15 -46.29 1.99
C ASN A 86 27.82 -45.59 2.24
N ILE A 87 27.00 -45.53 1.21
CA ILE A 87 25.59 -45.14 1.29
C ILE A 87 24.77 -46.36 1.76
N ASP A 88 23.81 -46.13 2.61
CA ASP A 88 22.80 -47.10 2.98
C ASP A 88 21.58 -47.03 2.03
N LEU A 89 20.67 -47.98 2.19
CA LEU A 89 19.47 -48.08 1.36
C LEU A 89 18.55 -46.87 1.53
N ALA A 90 18.43 -46.34 2.75
CA ALA A 90 17.59 -45.17 3.06
C ALA A 90 18.15 -43.91 2.40
N CYS A 91 19.46 -43.69 2.50
CA CYS A 91 20.17 -42.60 1.84
C CYS A 91 20.12 -42.69 0.32
N LEU A 92 20.19 -43.90 -0.24
CA LEU A 92 20.01 -44.11 -1.69
C LEU A 92 18.61 -43.68 -2.16
N GLY A 93 17.56 -43.99 -1.36
CA GLY A 93 16.20 -43.55 -1.62
C GLY A 93 16.04 -42.03 -1.51
N LYS A 94 16.72 -41.41 -0.54
CA LYS A 94 16.76 -39.95 -0.38
C LYS A 94 17.40 -39.28 -1.60
N LEU A 95 18.58 -39.78 -2.04
CA LEU A 95 19.30 -39.26 -3.20
C LEU A 95 18.43 -39.33 -4.48
N ARG A 96 17.74 -40.46 -4.69
CA ARG A 96 16.79 -40.62 -5.80
C ARG A 96 15.71 -39.54 -5.78
N THR A 97 15.11 -39.31 -4.63
CA THR A 97 14.02 -38.32 -4.44
C THR A 97 14.54 -36.90 -4.69
N MET A 98 15.73 -36.58 -4.17
CA MET A 98 16.39 -35.27 -4.38
C MET A 98 16.64 -35.04 -5.88
N LEU A 99 17.23 -36.01 -6.60
CA LEU A 99 17.50 -35.90 -8.03
C LEU A 99 16.23 -35.79 -8.87
N ASP A 100 15.18 -36.53 -8.52
CA ASP A 100 13.88 -36.41 -9.21
C ASP A 100 13.24 -35.06 -8.98
N THR A 101 13.33 -34.52 -7.76
CA THR A 101 12.84 -33.17 -7.43
C THR A 101 13.61 -32.12 -8.20
N LEU A 102 14.96 -32.21 -8.22
CA LEU A 102 15.81 -31.28 -8.96
C LEU A 102 15.46 -31.32 -10.48
N ARG A 103 15.25 -32.51 -11.04
CA ARG A 103 14.82 -32.70 -12.43
C ARG A 103 13.47 -32.02 -12.69
N LYS A 104 12.49 -32.20 -11.78
CA LYS A 104 11.16 -31.57 -11.90
C LYS A 104 11.23 -30.05 -11.81
N ILE A 105 12.03 -29.50 -10.89
CA ILE A 105 12.25 -28.06 -10.76
C ILE A 105 12.87 -27.49 -12.04
N THR A 106 13.92 -28.15 -12.55
CA THR A 106 14.56 -27.70 -13.80
C THR A 106 13.62 -27.80 -15.00
N ALA A 107 12.83 -28.87 -15.10
CA ALA A 107 11.82 -29.02 -16.14
C ALA A 107 10.75 -27.94 -16.09
N PHE A 108 10.29 -27.58 -14.87
CA PHE A 108 9.36 -26.49 -14.65
C PHE A 108 9.92 -25.16 -15.19
N PHE A 109 11.14 -24.75 -14.77
CA PHE A 109 11.72 -23.48 -15.23
C PHE A 109 12.06 -23.47 -16.72
N ASN A 110 12.36 -24.63 -17.33
CA ASN A 110 12.56 -24.74 -18.77
C ASN A 110 11.25 -24.64 -19.56
N GLY A 111 10.12 -25.01 -18.94
CA GLY A 111 8.79 -24.90 -19.53
C GLY A 111 8.18 -23.51 -19.46
N ILE A 112 8.71 -22.64 -18.61
CA ILE A 112 8.21 -21.27 -18.41
C ILE A 112 8.84 -20.31 -19.41
N LYS A 113 8.02 -19.35 -19.90
CA LYS A 113 8.47 -18.30 -20.81
C LYS A 113 9.60 -17.47 -20.18
N ASP A 114 10.56 -17.09 -20.99
CA ASP A 114 11.66 -16.25 -20.52
C ASP A 114 11.15 -14.92 -19.95
N GLY A 115 11.72 -14.54 -18.80
CA GLY A 115 11.39 -13.30 -18.11
C GLY A 115 10.28 -13.40 -17.06
N VAL A 116 9.62 -14.57 -16.86
CA VAL A 116 8.56 -14.69 -15.85
C VAL A 116 9.13 -14.84 -14.44
N TYR A 117 10.11 -15.71 -14.22
CA TYR A 117 10.82 -15.88 -12.94
C TYR A 117 12.35 -15.88 -13.17
N PRO A 118 12.93 -14.75 -13.60
CA PRO A 118 14.30 -14.72 -14.12
C PRO A 118 15.36 -15.02 -13.07
N ASN A 119 15.13 -14.66 -11.80
CA ASN A 119 16.14 -14.80 -10.75
C ASN A 119 16.19 -16.24 -10.23
N LEU A 120 15.06 -16.89 -10.02
CA LEU A 120 15.00 -18.31 -9.68
C LEU A 120 15.49 -19.19 -10.83
N LYS A 121 15.12 -18.87 -12.06
CA LYS A 121 15.62 -19.59 -13.26
C LYS A 121 17.16 -19.51 -13.34
N ARG A 122 17.75 -18.33 -13.06
CA ARG A 122 19.21 -18.15 -13.03
C ARG A 122 19.87 -18.98 -11.94
N MET A 123 19.25 -19.08 -10.77
CA MET A 123 19.79 -19.84 -9.64
C MET A 123 19.92 -21.33 -9.97
N ILE A 124 19.00 -21.87 -10.77
CA ILE A 124 18.98 -23.29 -11.16
C ILE A 124 19.81 -23.57 -12.42
N SER A 125 20.01 -22.59 -13.29
CA SER A 125 20.58 -22.82 -14.64
C SER A 125 22.00 -23.38 -14.66
N GLY A 126 22.70 -23.42 -13.52
CA GLY A 126 24.06 -24.00 -13.41
C GLY A 126 24.12 -25.38 -12.74
N VAL A 127 23.00 -25.89 -12.25
CA VAL A 127 22.98 -27.12 -11.45
C VAL A 127 22.91 -28.37 -12.32
N GLY A 128 23.81 -29.36 -12.07
CA GLY A 128 23.83 -30.63 -12.78
C GLY A 128 22.61 -31.51 -12.48
N LEU A 129 22.10 -32.25 -13.46
CA LEU A 129 20.93 -33.12 -13.29
C LEU A 129 21.26 -34.61 -13.08
N PHE A 130 22.48 -35.04 -13.40
CA PHE A 130 22.99 -36.39 -13.20
C PHE A 130 22.06 -37.53 -13.62
N PRO A 131 21.58 -37.57 -14.89
CA PRO A 131 20.66 -38.59 -15.34
C PRO A 131 21.25 -40.01 -15.29
N GLU A 132 22.59 -40.16 -15.40
CA GLU A 132 23.31 -41.39 -15.23
C GLU A 132 23.21 -41.90 -13.80
N VAL A 133 23.32 -41.06 -12.78
CA VAL A 133 23.17 -41.45 -11.38
C VAL A 133 21.74 -41.92 -11.12
N LEU A 134 20.74 -41.19 -11.63
CA LEU A 134 19.34 -41.58 -11.45
C LEU A 134 19.05 -42.92 -12.13
N ARG A 135 19.59 -43.16 -13.32
CA ARG A 135 19.44 -44.46 -14.00
C ARG A 135 20.06 -45.61 -13.22
N GLU A 136 21.26 -45.41 -12.66
CA GLU A 136 21.92 -46.41 -11.85
C GLU A 136 21.18 -46.71 -10.54
N ILE A 137 20.64 -45.68 -9.88
CA ILE A 137 19.76 -45.88 -8.74
C ILE A 137 18.48 -46.65 -9.15
N ASP A 138 17.86 -46.28 -10.28
CA ASP A 138 16.70 -47.00 -10.78
C ASP A 138 16.99 -48.45 -11.24
N ARG A 139 18.23 -48.78 -11.56
CA ARG A 139 18.66 -50.17 -11.77
C ARG A 139 18.61 -50.96 -10.45
N ILE A 140 19.02 -50.32 -9.34
CA ILE A 140 19.12 -50.96 -8.04
C ILE A 140 17.76 -50.99 -7.33
N LEU A 141 17.03 -49.85 -7.29
CA LEU A 141 15.77 -49.69 -6.56
C LEU A 141 14.51 -49.89 -7.40
N ASP A 142 13.51 -50.48 -6.80
CA ASP A 142 12.16 -50.47 -7.34
C ASP A 142 11.43 -49.14 -7.01
N LYS A 143 10.18 -49.01 -7.42
CA LYS A 143 9.35 -47.81 -7.16
C LYS A 143 8.99 -47.61 -5.67
N PHE A 144 9.15 -48.66 -4.85
CA PHE A 144 8.88 -48.60 -3.41
C PHE A 144 10.13 -48.35 -2.56
N GLY A 145 11.31 -48.32 -3.20
CA GLY A 145 12.60 -48.13 -2.52
C GLY A 145 13.26 -49.44 -2.08
N ASN A 146 12.76 -50.58 -2.48
CA ASN A 146 13.38 -51.87 -2.20
C ASN A 146 14.43 -52.22 -3.30
N VAL A 147 15.43 -52.99 -2.93
CA VAL A 147 16.43 -53.48 -3.88
C VAL A 147 15.76 -54.50 -4.79
N LYS A 148 15.86 -54.29 -6.11
CA LYS A 148 15.31 -55.21 -7.11
C LYS A 148 16.04 -56.54 -7.12
N ASP A 149 15.34 -57.64 -7.43
CA ASP A 149 15.96 -58.96 -7.64
C ASP A 149 17.03 -58.90 -8.73
N THR A 150 16.82 -58.07 -9.73
CA THR A 150 17.71 -57.86 -10.90
C THR A 150 18.84 -56.87 -10.62
N ALA A 151 19.02 -56.39 -9.38
CA ALA A 151 20.11 -55.47 -9.04
C ALA A 151 21.48 -56.11 -9.22
N SER A 152 21.59 -57.44 -8.97
CA SER A 152 22.75 -58.27 -9.35
C SER A 152 22.29 -59.71 -9.65
N ASP A 153 23.09 -60.45 -10.44
CA ASP A 153 22.83 -61.86 -10.70
C ASP A 153 22.87 -62.67 -9.41
N GLY A 154 23.80 -62.36 -8.51
CA GLY A 154 23.94 -62.97 -7.18
C GLY A 154 22.70 -62.79 -6.32
N LEU A 155 22.11 -61.58 -6.29
CA LEU A 155 20.89 -61.34 -5.53
C LEU A 155 19.68 -62.08 -6.12
N TYR A 156 19.60 -62.15 -7.43
CA TYR A 156 18.55 -62.89 -8.10
C TYR A 156 18.56 -64.37 -7.73
N ASP A 157 19.77 -64.99 -7.80
CA ASP A 157 19.95 -66.39 -7.47
C ASP A 157 19.65 -66.70 -5.99
N ILE A 158 20.12 -65.87 -5.07
CA ILE A 158 19.82 -65.96 -3.64
C ILE A 158 18.31 -65.89 -3.36
N ARG A 159 17.63 -64.90 -3.91
CA ARG A 159 16.17 -64.72 -3.70
C ARG A 159 15.35 -65.84 -4.37
N LYS A 160 15.83 -66.37 -5.49
CA LYS A 160 15.26 -67.56 -6.11
C LYS A 160 15.33 -68.78 -5.19
N GLN A 161 16.53 -69.04 -4.63
CA GLN A 161 16.75 -70.12 -3.68
C GLN A 161 15.90 -69.92 -2.40
N LEU A 162 15.79 -68.67 -1.88
CA LEU A 162 14.93 -68.39 -0.73
C LEU A 162 13.48 -68.79 -1.02
N ARG A 163 12.88 -68.34 -2.13
CA ARG A 163 11.52 -68.70 -2.53
C ARG A 163 11.31 -70.17 -2.69
N GLU A 164 12.29 -70.89 -3.25
CA GLU A 164 12.27 -72.38 -3.39
C GLU A 164 12.28 -73.09 -2.06
N LYS A 165 13.17 -72.64 -1.12
CA LYS A 165 13.32 -73.21 0.20
C LYS A 165 12.11 -72.91 1.11
N GLU A 166 11.56 -71.67 1.13
CA GLU A 166 10.34 -71.30 1.83
C GLU A 166 9.15 -72.11 1.32
N GLY A 167 9.04 -72.29 -0.01
CA GLY A 167 8.04 -73.17 -0.58
C GLY A 167 8.24 -74.66 -0.19
N ALA A 168 9.47 -75.10 0.01
CA ALA A 168 9.78 -76.44 0.47
C ALA A 168 9.39 -76.62 1.94
N VAL A 169 9.66 -75.62 2.81
CA VAL A 169 9.23 -75.64 4.24
C VAL A 169 7.72 -75.81 4.33
N SER A 170 6.97 -74.96 3.59
CA SER A 170 5.50 -74.98 3.61
C SER A 170 4.92 -76.33 3.14
N ARG A 171 5.50 -76.90 2.09
CA ARG A 171 5.11 -78.27 1.61
C ARG A 171 5.46 -79.33 2.60
N ARG A 172 6.70 -79.28 3.16
CA ARG A 172 7.22 -80.35 4.07
C ARG A 172 6.46 -80.37 5.38
N ILE A 173 6.23 -79.20 6.02
CA ILE A 173 5.48 -79.16 7.27
C ILE A 173 4.03 -79.59 7.09
N GLY A 174 3.42 -79.21 5.95
CA GLY A 174 2.08 -79.69 5.57
C GLY A 174 2.00 -81.24 5.41
N ALA A 175 3.02 -81.81 4.83
CA ALA A 175 3.12 -83.29 4.69
C ALA A 175 3.35 -83.93 6.05
N LEU A 176 4.23 -83.37 6.91
CA LEU A 176 4.46 -83.84 8.26
C LEU A 176 3.20 -83.77 9.15
N LEU A 177 2.45 -82.70 9.06
CA LEU A 177 1.19 -82.54 9.76
C LEU A 177 0.16 -83.59 9.33
N LYS A 178 -0.02 -83.72 7.99
CA LYS A 178 -0.93 -84.80 7.46
C LYS A 178 -0.55 -86.20 7.90
N LYS A 179 0.76 -86.52 7.88
CA LYS A 179 1.27 -87.80 8.42
C LYS A 179 0.95 -87.98 9.90
N ALA A 180 1.24 -86.98 10.72
CA ALA A 180 0.97 -86.97 12.13
C ALA A 180 -0.55 -87.13 12.50
N GLN A 181 -1.39 -86.51 11.66
CA GLN A 181 -2.84 -86.62 11.73
C GLN A 181 -3.28 -88.08 11.40
N SER A 182 -2.77 -88.66 10.29
CA SER A 182 -3.09 -90.04 9.89
C SER A 182 -2.62 -91.09 10.92
N GLU A 183 -1.53 -90.78 11.65
CA GLU A 183 -0.99 -91.62 12.72
C GLU A 183 -1.67 -91.40 14.07
N GLY A 184 -2.63 -90.48 14.17
CA GLY A 184 -3.33 -90.16 15.42
C GLY A 184 -2.43 -89.47 16.45
N ILE A 185 -1.32 -88.88 16.05
CA ILE A 185 -0.39 -88.17 16.93
C ILE A 185 -0.89 -86.72 17.22
N VAL A 186 -1.60 -86.15 16.27
CA VAL A 186 -2.15 -84.80 16.25
C VAL A 186 -3.64 -84.87 15.93
N GLU A 187 -4.44 -84.01 16.44
CA GLU A 187 -5.90 -83.91 16.18
C GLU A 187 -6.15 -83.70 14.69
N SER A 188 -7.26 -84.24 14.17
CA SER A 188 -7.57 -84.18 12.76
C SER A 188 -7.84 -82.78 12.18
N ASP A 189 -8.21 -81.83 13.07
CA ASP A 189 -8.48 -80.40 12.76
C ASP A 189 -7.30 -79.48 13.09
N ALA A 190 -6.18 -80.02 13.59
CA ALA A 190 -5.02 -79.19 13.94
C ALA A 190 -4.39 -78.63 12.66
N ALA A 191 -4.02 -77.38 12.75
CA ALA A 191 -3.31 -76.63 11.70
C ALA A 191 -1.87 -76.26 12.14
N VAL A 192 -1.00 -76.00 11.15
CA VAL A 192 0.35 -75.47 11.41
C VAL A 192 0.19 -74.11 12.10
N VAL A 193 0.89 -73.89 13.17
CA VAL A 193 0.90 -72.64 13.94
C VAL A 193 2.22 -71.90 13.70
N MET A 194 2.15 -70.61 13.40
CA MET A 194 3.35 -69.79 13.29
C MET A 194 3.54 -68.98 14.59
N ARG A 195 4.70 -69.13 15.22
CA ARG A 195 5.12 -68.33 16.40
C ARG A 195 6.56 -67.89 16.20
N ASP A 196 6.80 -66.59 16.43
CA ASP A 196 8.14 -65.98 16.28
C ASP A 196 8.87 -66.37 14.97
N GLY A 197 8.15 -66.43 13.86
CA GLY A 197 8.67 -66.80 12.52
C GLY A 197 8.90 -68.30 12.31
N LYS A 198 8.62 -69.12 13.30
CA LYS A 198 8.77 -70.57 13.21
C LYS A 198 7.46 -71.31 12.94
N MET A 199 7.49 -72.29 12.08
CA MET A 199 6.36 -73.14 11.76
C MET A 199 6.33 -74.35 12.70
N LEU A 200 5.27 -74.46 13.48
CA LEU A 200 5.16 -75.44 14.53
C LEU A 200 3.95 -76.36 14.34
N ILE A 201 4.09 -77.64 14.75
CA ILE A 201 2.99 -78.56 14.80
C ILE A 201 2.48 -78.65 16.24
N PRO A 202 1.19 -78.35 16.52
CA PRO A 202 0.60 -78.51 17.82
C PRO A 202 0.35 -80.01 18.10
N VAL A 203 1.01 -80.51 19.10
CA VAL A 203 0.92 -82.00 19.50
C VAL A 203 0.42 -82.06 20.90
N SER A 204 -0.42 -83.11 21.18
CA SER A 204 -0.78 -83.39 22.57
C SER A 204 0.48 -83.69 23.37
N SER A 205 0.59 -83.15 24.59
CA SER A 205 1.81 -83.32 25.42
C SER A 205 2.12 -84.83 25.74
N ALA A 206 1.12 -85.75 25.69
CA ALA A 206 1.34 -87.19 25.79
C ALA A 206 2.10 -87.78 24.56
N ASN A 207 1.99 -87.13 23.39
CA ASN A 207 2.55 -87.61 22.14
C ASN A 207 3.81 -86.89 21.73
N LYS A 208 4.32 -85.96 22.53
CA LYS A 208 5.43 -85.06 22.16
C LYS A 208 6.74 -85.75 21.66
N ARG A 209 6.96 -87.00 22.11
CA ARG A 209 8.13 -87.82 21.71
C ARG A 209 7.95 -88.56 20.39
N LYS A 210 6.75 -88.59 19.81
CA LYS A 210 6.49 -89.27 18.52
C LYS A 210 6.87 -88.44 17.30
N ILE A 211 7.01 -87.12 17.44
CA ILE A 211 7.51 -86.31 16.39
C ILE A 211 8.98 -85.90 16.70
N GLN A 212 9.87 -86.29 15.78
CA GLN A 212 11.28 -85.87 15.89
C GLN A 212 11.39 -84.38 15.65
N GLY A 213 11.80 -83.63 16.71
CA GLY A 213 11.95 -82.14 16.56
C GLY A 213 12.20 -81.55 17.96
N PHE A 214 12.22 -80.23 17.96
CA PHE A 214 12.45 -79.39 19.14
C PHE A 214 11.11 -78.89 19.74
N VAL A 215 10.93 -79.05 21.01
CA VAL A 215 9.83 -78.44 21.74
C VAL A 215 10.12 -76.90 21.77
N TYR A 216 9.25 -76.09 21.19
CA TYR A 216 9.39 -74.69 21.14
C TYR A 216 8.61 -73.99 22.30
N ASP A 217 7.37 -74.41 22.47
CA ASP A 217 6.51 -73.77 23.46
C ASP A 217 5.44 -74.83 23.95
N GLU A 218 4.79 -74.57 25.08
CA GLU A 218 3.68 -75.33 25.58
C GLU A 218 2.43 -74.43 25.85
N SER A 219 1.24 -74.92 25.64
CA SER A 219 0.02 -74.18 25.93
C SER A 219 -0.07 -73.88 27.41
N ALA A 220 -0.76 -72.82 27.80
CA ALA A 220 -0.94 -72.40 29.18
C ALA A 220 -1.55 -73.47 30.04
N SER A 221 -2.31 -74.42 29.48
CA SER A 221 -2.89 -75.59 30.16
C SER A 221 -1.97 -76.79 30.22
N GLY A 222 -0.79 -76.73 29.60
CA GLY A 222 0.15 -77.85 29.48
C GLY A 222 -0.33 -79.04 28.62
N LYS A 223 -1.50 -78.89 27.96
CA LYS A 223 -2.10 -80.03 27.18
C LYS A 223 -1.57 -80.11 25.77
N THR A 224 -1.10 -79.02 25.16
CA THR A 224 -0.59 -79.01 23.82
C THR A 224 0.84 -78.50 23.87
N THR A 225 1.74 -79.19 23.18
CA THR A 225 3.14 -78.86 23.03
C THR A 225 3.35 -78.47 21.55
N PHE A 226 4.00 -77.32 21.30
CA PHE A 226 4.30 -76.87 19.98
C PHE A 226 5.73 -77.31 19.55
N ILE A 227 5.77 -78.22 18.55
CA ILE A 227 7.03 -78.83 18.12
C ILE A 227 7.46 -78.29 16.76
N GLU A 228 8.70 -77.85 16.66
CA GLU A 228 9.39 -77.61 15.40
C GLU A 228 10.01 -78.92 14.92
N PRO A 229 9.57 -79.52 13.84
CA PRO A 229 10.15 -80.78 13.34
C PRO A 229 11.63 -80.60 12.94
N ALA A 230 12.48 -81.60 13.22
CA ALA A 230 13.91 -81.53 12.93
C ALA A 230 14.23 -81.22 11.44
N GLU A 231 13.45 -81.76 10.53
CA GLU A 231 13.56 -81.51 9.10
C GLU A 231 13.21 -80.05 8.71
N ILE A 232 12.35 -79.41 9.50
CA ILE A 232 12.01 -77.98 9.31
C ILE A 232 13.09 -77.10 9.87
N VAL A 233 13.69 -77.46 11.03
CA VAL A 233 14.84 -76.71 11.61
C VAL A 233 15.99 -76.62 10.62
N GLU A 234 16.34 -77.72 9.90
CA GLU A 234 17.40 -77.73 8.93
C GLU A 234 17.12 -76.78 7.75
N LEU A 235 15.90 -76.88 7.21
CA LEU A 235 15.45 -75.93 6.11
C LEU A 235 15.38 -74.49 6.62
N THR A 236 14.98 -74.25 7.86
CA THR A 236 14.93 -72.91 8.44
C THR A 236 16.36 -72.32 8.60
N ASN A 237 17.33 -73.17 9.00
CA ASN A 237 18.71 -72.75 9.06
C ASN A 237 19.29 -72.37 7.66
N GLU A 238 18.97 -73.16 6.67
CA GLU A 238 19.38 -72.83 5.26
C GLU A 238 18.73 -71.51 4.81
N ILE A 239 17.47 -71.24 5.15
CA ILE A 239 16.81 -69.96 4.84
C ILE A 239 17.51 -68.80 5.56
N ASN A 240 17.85 -69.00 6.84
CA ASN A 240 18.58 -67.94 7.57
C ASN A 240 19.97 -67.65 6.99
N GLU A 241 20.69 -68.71 6.55
CA GLU A 241 21.95 -68.52 5.85
C GLU A 241 21.80 -67.72 4.51
N LEU A 242 20.71 -68.02 3.77
CA LEU A 242 20.39 -67.28 2.54
C LEU A 242 20.00 -65.80 2.85
N HIS A 243 19.27 -65.52 3.95
CA HIS A 243 19.02 -64.13 4.36
C HIS A 243 20.33 -63.39 4.72
N PHE A 244 21.26 -64.06 5.45
CA PHE A 244 22.57 -63.46 5.67
C PHE A 244 23.36 -63.25 4.37
N ALA A 245 23.24 -64.15 3.41
CA ALA A 245 23.84 -64.01 2.08
C ALA A 245 23.20 -62.86 1.31
N GLU A 246 21.88 -62.70 1.36
CA GLU A 246 21.13 -61.60 0.78
C GLU A 246 21.61 -60.25 1.36
N GLY A 247 21.71 -60.17 2.71
CA GLY A 247 22.20 -58.94 3.37
C GLY A 247 23.63 -58.57 2.93
N ARG A 248 24.55 -59.57 2.82
CA ARG A 248 25.91 -59.37 2.34
C ARG A 248 25.95 -58.92 0.86
N GLU A 249 25.10 -59.50 0.03
CA GLU A 249 25.03 -59.14 -1.38
C GLU A 249 24.48 -57.71 -1.57
N ILE A 250 23.44 -57.31 -0.84
CA ILE A 250 22.94 -55.94 -0.83
C ILE A 250 24.03 -54.95 -0.38
N ALA A 251 24.74 -55.28 0.70
CA ALA A 251 25.88 -54.45 1.13
C ALA A 251 26.96 -54.32 0.06
N ARG A 252 27.29 -55.41 -0.68
CA ARG A 252 28.22 -55.36 -1.80
C ARG A 252 27.75 -54.44 -2.92
N ILE A 253 26.46 -54.52 -3.29
CA ILE A 253 25.84 -53.66 -4.30
C ILE A 253 25.93 -52.19 -3.92
N LEU A 254 25.61 -51.88 -2.66
CA LEU A 254 25.67 -50.51 -2.15
C LEU A 254 27.11 -49.98 -2.08
N TYR A 255 28.08 -50.82 -1.71
CA TYR A 255 29.48 -50.47 -1.70
C TYR A 255 30.01 -50.13 -3.13
N GLU A 256 29.76 -50.99 -4.09
CA GLU A 256 30.14 -50.75 -5.49
C GLU A 256 29.46 -49.50 -6.05
N PHE A 257 28.20 -49.29 -5.74
CA PHE A 257 27.48 -48.07 -6.13
C PHE A 257 28.14 -46.83 -5.46
N SER A 258 28.49 -46.88 -4.19
CA SER A 258 29.09 -45.77 -3.47
C SER A 258 30.46 -45.37 -4.08
N ASP A 259 31.28 -46.37 -4.44
CA ASP A 259 32.54 -46.13 -5.11
C ASP A 259 32.39 -45.49 -6.47
N TRP A 260 31.44 -45.99 -7.25
CA TRP A 260 31.09 -45.44 -8.56
C TRP A 260 30.51 -44.01 -8.43
N LEU A 261 29.78 -43.71 -7.36
CA LEU A 261 29.14 -42.40 -7.14
C LEU A 261 30.15 -41.30 -6.77
N ARG A 262 31.30 -41.62 -6.16
CA ARG A 262 32.23 -40.63 -5.61
C ARG A 262 32.65 -39.52 -6.59
N PRO A 263 32.94 -39.77 -7.86
CA PRO A 263 33.28 -38.72 -8.81
C PRO A 263 32.17 -37.68 -9.02
N PHE A 264 30.92 -38.02 -8.74
CA PHE A 264 29.76 -37.15 -8.91
C PHE A 264 29.43 -36.34 -7.64
N VAL A 265 30.02 -36.72 -6.47
CA VAL A 265 29.69 -36.12 -5.16
C VAL A 265 29.81 -34.60 -5.14
N PRO A 266 30.83 -33.94 -5.67
CA PRO A 266 30.91 -32.48 -5.65
C PRO A 266 29.72 -31.80 -6.34
N GLY A 267 29.34 -32.28 -7.51
CA GLY A 267 28.18 -31.74 -8.23
C GLY A 267 26.83 -32.11 -7.58
N LEU A 268 26.76 -33.30 -6.94
CA LEU A 268 25.57 -33.69 -6.16
C LEU A 268 25.38 -32.83 -4.92
N LEU A 269 26.46 -32.40 -4.28
CA LEU A 269 26.44 -31.43 -3.16
C LEU A 269 25.91 -30.08 -3.63
N GLU A 270 26.34 -29.56 -4.79
CA GLU A 270 25.77 -28.35 -5.37
C GLU A 270 24.27 -28.50 -5.62
N GLY A 271 23.83 -29.66 -6.11
CA GLY A 271 22.41 -29.99 -6.27
C GLY A 271 21.65 -30.04 -4.95
N ALA A 272 22.25 -30.64 -3.90
CA ALA A 272 21.66 -30.71 -2.56
C ALA A 272 21.53 -29.31 -1.91
N VAL A 273 22.55 -28.47 -2.03
CA VAL A 273 22.49 -27.07 -1.59
C VAL A 273 21.40 -26.30 -2.32
N CYS A 274 21.28 -26.51 -3.65
CA CYS A 274 20.19 -25.88 -4.43
C CYS A 274 18.80 -26.30 -3.94
N ILE A 275 18.60 -27.58 -3.62
CA ILE A 275 17.35 -28.09 -3.03
C ILE A 275 17.09 -27.42 -1.68
N GLY A 276 18.10 -27.30 -0.83
CA GLY A 276 18.00 -26.59 0.46
C GLY A 276 17.64 -25.11 0.31
N GLU A 277 18.26 -24.42 -0.64
CA GLU A 277 17.92 -23.03 -0.97
C GLU A 277 16.47 -22.87 -1.44
N MET A 278 16.01 -23.78 -2.28
CA MET A 278 14.62 -23.81 -2.73
C MET A 278 13.64 -24.03 -1.58
N ASP A 279 13.93 -24.98 -0.69
CA ASP A 279 13.12 -25.27 0.49
C ASP A 279 13.04 -24.05 1.42
N PHE A 280 14.16 -23.36 1.63
CA PHE A 280 14.20 -22.11 2.39
C PHE A 280 13.33 -21.02 1.76
N LEU A 281 13.43 -20.83 0.44
CA LEU A 281 12.62 -19.85 -0.29
C LEU A 281 11.13 -20.21 -0.27
N ILE A 282 10.77 -21.50 -0.38
CA ILE A 282 9.39 -21.96 -0.25
C ILE A 282 8.84 -21.66 1.14
N SER A 283 9.62 -21.93 2.19
CA SER A 283 9.23 -21.68 3.58
C SER A 283 9.01 -20.19 3.86
N LYS A 284 9.85 -19.32 3.29
CA LYS A 284 9.67 -17.86 3.31
C LYS A 284 8.41 -17.43 2.54
N ALA A 285 8.21 -18.00 1.34
CA ALA A 285 7.07 -17.69 0.48
C ALA A 285 5.73 -18.09 1.13
N GLN A 286 5.65 -19.29 1.69
CA GLN A 286 4.47 -19.75 2.43
C GLN A 286 4.19 -18.88 3.67
N THR A 287 5.25 -18.47 4.38
CA THR A 287 5.11 -17.54 5.51
C THR A 287 4.60 -16.17 5.06
N ALA A 288 5.08 -15.68 3.92
CA ALA A 288 4.59 -14.44 3.32
C ALA A 288 3.10 -14.54 2.91
N LEU A 289 2.66 -15.68 2.39
CA LEU A 289 1.24 -15.93 2.06
C LEU A 289 0.37 -15.92 3.30
N ASP A 290 0.79 -16.58 4.38
CA ASP A 290 0.05 -16.59 5.66
C ASP A 290 -0.13 -15.19 6.24
N PHE A 291 0.90 -14.34 6.09
CA PHE A 291 0.87 -12.94 6.55
C PHE A 291 0.24 -11.99 5.54
N VAL A 292 -0.17 -12.49 4.37
CA VAL A 292 -0.66 -11.64 3.27
C VAL A 292 0.34 -10.51 3.02
N ALA A 293 1.60 -10.89 2.88
CA ALA A 293 2.74 -9.98 2.71
C ALA A 293 3.02 -9.74 1.23
N GLY A 294 3.51 -8.54 0.91
CA GLY A 294 3.92 -8.13 -0.43
C GLY A 294 5.32 -7.55 -0.44
N MET A 295 5.87 -7.36 -1.62
CA MET A 295 7.18 -6.74 -1.82
C MET A 295 7.08 -5.22 -1.68
N PRO A 296 7.74 -4.58 -0.69
CA PRO A 296 7.79 -3.14 -0.59
C PRO A 296 8.78 -2.53 -1.59
N ILE A 297 8.65 -1.23 -1.83
CA ILE A 297 9.58 -0.46 -2.65
C ILE A 297 10.79 -0.08 -1.78
N ILE A 298 12.00 -0.29 -2.28
CA ILE A 298 13.22 0.21 -1.64
C ILE A 298 13.34 1.68 -1.97
N SER A 299 13.36 2.53 -0.93
CA SER A 299 13.40 3.98 -1.06
C SER A 299 14.81 4.47 -1.42
N ASP A 300 14.91 5.27 -2.47
CA ASP A 300 16.16 5.92 -2.88
C ASP A 300 16.28 7.36 -2.35
N ASN A 301 15.18 7.94 -1.86
CA ASN A 301 15.11 9.34 -1.40
C ASN A 301 15.10 9.50 0.13
N GLY A 302 15.26 8.39 0.87
CA GLY A 302 15.22 8.39 2.34
C GLY A 302 13.80 8.51 2.93
N GLU A 303 12.74 8.40 2.13
CA GLU A 303 11.38 8.35 2.62
C GLU A 303 11.00 6.93 3.05
N MET A 304 10.59 6.75 4.29
CA MET A 304 9.99 5.53 4.82
C MET A 304 8.48 5.75 4.93
N SER A 305 7.70 5.05 4.12
CA SER A 305 6.24 5.20 4.06
C SER A 305 5.55 3.85 4.21
N LEU A 306 5.14 3.55 5.42
CA LEU A 306 4.34 2.36 5.74
C LEU A 306 2.86 2.64 5.50
N ARG A 307 2.24 1.90 4.60
CA ARG A 307 0.81 2.02 4.27
C ARG A 307 0.09 0.73 4.62
N LYS A 308 -0.90 0.84 5.51
CA LYS A 308 -1.70 -0.32 5.97
C LYS A 308 -0.83 -1.46 6.52
N ALA A 309 0.23 -1.13 7.24
CA ALA A 309 1.12 -2.08 7.85
C ALA A 309 0.41 -2.85 8.98
N ARG A 310 0.63 -4.16 9.05
CA ARG A 310 0.02 -5.05 10.03
C ARG A 310 1.11 -5.81 10.77
N HIS A 311 0.95 -5.94 12.08
CA HIS A 311 1.88 -6.75 12.89
C HIS A 311 1.57 -8.23 12.70
N PRO A 312 2.43 -9.03 12.05
CA PRO A 312 2.08 -10.39 11.61
C PRO A 312 1.70 -11.32 12.76
N LEU A 313 2.45 -11.27 13.87
CA LEU A 313 2.18 -12.11 15.03
C LEU A 313 0.90 -11.71 15.77
N LEU A 314 0.65 -10.40 15.90
CA LEU A 314 -0.58 -9.89 16.50
C LEU A 314 -1.79 -10.22 15.63
N GLU A 315 -1.70 -10.03 14.33
CA GLU A 315 -2.78 -10.39 13.39
C GLU A 315 -3.14 -11.86 13.49
N ARG A 316 -2.13 -12.75 13.56
CA ARG A 316 -2.33 -14.19 13.75
C ARG A 316 -3.03 -14.51 15.09
N SER A 317 -2.68 -13.81 16.17
CA SER A 317 -3.34 -13.96 17.48
C SER A 317 -4.79 -13.48 17.44
N LEU A 318 -5.04 -12.29 16.89
CA LEU A 318 -6.38 -11.71 16.78
C LEU A 318 -7.31 -12.54 15.87
N LYS A 319 -6.79 -13.09 14.77
CA LYS A 319 -7.56 -14.01 13.90
C LYS A 319 -8.04 -15.26 14.65
N ARG A 320 -7.26 -15.79 15.59
CA ARG A 320 -7.70 -16.91 16.47
C ARG A 320 -8.86 -16.49 17.37
N GLU A 321 -8.88 -15.23 17.80
CA GLU A 321 -9.94 -14.63 18.60
C GLU A 321 -11.10 -14.07 17.75
N ARG A 322 -11.07 -14.21 16.43
CA ARG A 322 -12.04 -13.64 15.47
C ARG A 322 -12.13 -12.12 15.54
N LYS A 323 -11.01 -11.46 15.86
CA LYS A 323 -10.87 -10.01 15.88
C LYS A 323 -10.05 -9.53 14.69
N GLU A 324 -10.34 -8.34 14.22
CA GLU A 324 -9.59 -7.70 13.13
C GLU A 324 -8.46 -6.82 13.68
N ILE A 325 -7.33 -6.82 12.98
CA ILE A 325 -6.23 -5.90 13.28
C ILE A 325 -6.50 -4.54 12.67
N VAL A 326 -6.17 -3.48 13.39
CA VAL A 326 -6.19 -2.11 12.86
C VAL A 326 -4.85 -1.83 12.20
N PRO A 327 -4.82 -1.56 10.87
CA PRO A 327 -3.57 -1.34 10.16
C PRO A 327 -2.93 0.01 10.52
N LEU A 328 -1.60 0.01 10.61
CA LEU A 328 -0.77 1.19 10.83
C LEU A 328 -0.45 1.89 9.50
N THR A 329 -0.52 3.23 9.49
CA THR A 329 0.03 4.06 8.41
C THR A 329 0.90 5.12 9.04
N ALA A 330 2.19 5.17 8.64
CA ALA A 330 3.17 6.11 9.16
C ALA A 330 4.17 6.47 8.05
N THR A 331 4.59 7.74 8.02
CA THR A 331 5.58 8.23 7.04
C THR A 331 6.65 9.02 7.77
N LEU A 332 7.90 8.65 7.52
CA LEU A 332 9.10 9.40 7.93
C LEU A 332 9.83 9.88 6.67
N THR A 333 10.33 11.09 6.73
CA THR A 333 11.09 11.70 5.63
C THR A 333 12.40 12.27 6.17
N PRO A 334 13.39 12.59 5.34
CA PRO A 334 14.62 13.22 5.82
C PRO A 334 14.39 14.53 6.61
N GLN A 335 13.27 15.23 6.35
CA GLN A 335 12.89 16.46 7.07
C GLN A 335 12.09 16.18 8.34
N LYS A 336 11.42 15.05 8.44
CA LYS A 336 10.62 14.58 9.58
C LYS A 336 10.93 13.12 9.82
N HIS A 337 12.10 12.87 10.43
CA HIS A 337 12.69 11.54 10.57
C HIS A 337 12.42 10.88 11.93
N ILE A 338 11.89 11.60 12.93
CA ILE A 338 11.50 11.01 14.21
C ILE A 338 9.99 11.17 14.42
N LEU A 339 9.31 10.06 14.69
CA LEU A 339 7.89 10.03 15.08
C LEU A 339 7.77 9.86 16.59
N LEU A 340 7.25 10.89 17.25
CA LEU A 340 6.99 10.90 18.69
C LEU A 340 5.54 10.50 18.96
N ILE A 341 5.30 9.27 19.38
CA ILE A 341 3.96 8.73 19.62
C ILE A 341 3.53 9.00 21.04
N SER A 342 2.37 9.61 21.21
CA SER A 342 1.78 9.88 22.52
C SER A 342 0.30 9.45 22.55
N GLY A 343 -0.24 9.30 23.77
CA GLY A 343 -1.60 8.81 23.98
C GLY A 343 -1.71 7.89 25.20
N PRO A 344 -2.89 7.27 25.45
CA PRO A 344 -3.08 6.36 26.58
C PRO A 344 -2.24 5.09 26.41
N ASN A 345 -1.84 4.45 27.54
CA ASN A 345 -1.02 3.22 27.51
C ASN A 345 -1.73 2.09 26.75
N ALA A 346 -3.02 1.89 26.99
CA ALA A 346 -3.84 0.92 26.28
C ALA A 346 -4.11 1.29 24.80
N GLY A 347 -3.61 2.42 24.31
CA GLY A 347 -3.86 2.90 22.94
C GLY A 347 -3.08 2.20 21.83
N GLY A 348 -2.09 1.34 22.17
CA GLY A 348 -1.30 0.58 21.22
C GLY A 348 0.01 1.26 20.78
N LYS A 349 0.57 2.18 21.57
CA LYS A 349 1.84 2.88 21.29
C LYS A 349 3.00 1.91 21.05
N SER A 350 3.27 1.01 22.02
CA SER A 350 4.34 0.01 21.93
C SER A 350 4.09 -0.99 20.79
N VAL A 351 2.83 -1.29 20.46
CA VAL A 351 2.50 -2.13 19.31
C VAL A 351 2.84 -1.42 17.99
N CYS A 352 2.56 -0.12 17.86
CA CYS A 352 2.97 0.67 16.71
C CYS A 352 4.49 0.64 16.52
N LEU A 353 5.24 0.91 17.59
CA LEU A 353 6.70 0.90 17.62
C LEU A 353 7.25 -0.47 17.22
N LYS A 354 6.78 -1.55 17.87
CA LYS A 354 7.17 -2.94 17.54
C LYS A 354 6.78 -3.32 16.12
N THR A 355 5.66 -2.84 15.61
CA THR A 355 5.25 -3.11 14.22
C THR A 355 6.26 -2.53 13.24
N VAL A 356 6.65 -1.25 13.41
CA VAL A 356 7.64 -0.64 12.53
C VAL A 356 8.98 -1.35 12.62
N GLY A 357 9.47 -1.61 13.83
CA GLY A 357 10.75 -2.30 14.04
C GLY A 357 10.78 -3.71 13.44
N LEU A 358 9.74 -4.51 13.70
CA LEU A 358 9.63 -5.87 13.18
C LEU A 358 9.58 -5.89 11.65
N LEU A 359 8.76 -5.04 11.04
CA LEU A 359 8.65 -4.98 9.58
C LEU A 359 9.93 -4.48 8.93
N GLN A 360 10.62 -3.54 9.55
CA GLN A 360 11.93 -3.08 9.10
C GLN A 360 12.98 -4.21 9.17
N TYR A 361 13.00 -4.96 10.25
CA TYR A 361 13.90 -6.10 10.40
C TYR A 361 13.59 -7.20 9.37
N MET A 362 12.31 -7.58 9.21
CA MET A 362 11.86 -8.53 8.19
C MET A 362 12.30 -8.13 6.79
N PHE A 363 12.11 -6.87 6.45
CA PHE A 363 12.50 -6.30 5.15
C PHE A 363 14.00 -6.46 4.90
N GLN A 364 14.85 -6.06 5.85
CA GLN A 364 16.30 -6.15 5.71
C GLN A 364 16.83 -7.59 5.81
N TRP A 365 16.07 -8.48 6.44
CA TRP A 365 16.35 -9.92 6.40
C TRP A 365 15.98 -10.57 5.05
N GLY A 366 15.28 -9.86 4.19
CA GLY A 366 14.84 -10.32 2.87
C GLY A 366 13.52 -11.09 2.88
N MET A 367 12.62 -10.75 3.80
CA MET A 367 11.23 -11.22 3.80
C MET A 367 10.29 -10.17 3.21
N LEU A 368 9.24 -10.64 2.56
CA LEU A 368 8.08 -9.81 2.23
C LEU A 368 7.37 -9.38 3.51
N ILE A 369 6.79 -8.19 3.51
CA ILE A 369 6.18 -7.60 4.69
C ILE A 369 4.68 -7.37 4.52
N PRO A 370 3.85 -7.53 5.57
CA PRO A 370 2.40 -7.36 5.52
C PRO A 370 2.00 -5.88 5.48
N THR A 371 2.23 -5.26 4.33
CA THR A 371 1.90 -3.86 4.04
C THR A 371 1.24 -3.74 2.66
N SER A 372 0.80 -2.52 2.29
CA SER A 372 0.45 -2.23 0.90
C SER A 372 1.71 -2.28 0.01
N GLU A 373 1.60 -2.76 -1.21
CA GLU A 373 2.70 -2.82 -2.20
C GLU A 373 3.28 -1.44 -2.55
N THR A 374 2.54 -0.37 -2.24
CA THR A 374 2.99 1.02 -2.39
C THR A 374 3.74 1.55 -1.17
N SER A 375 4.10 0.69 -0.21
CA SER A 375 4.92 1.07 0.94
C SER A 375 6.37 1.18 0.53
N GLU A 376 7.06 2.20 1.04
CA GLU A 376 8.45 2.48 0.78
C GLU A 376 9.29 2.26 2.04
N MET A 377 10.41 1.56 1.91
CA MET A 377 11.29 1.18 3.02
C MET A 377 12.71 1.72 2.79
N VAL A 378 13.28 2.32 3.82
CA VAL A 378 14.66 2.78 3.85
C VAL A 378 15.57 1.64 4.32
N VAL A 379 16.77 1.54 3.79
CA VAL A 379 17.79 0.60 4.28
C VAL A 379 18.65 1.31 5.32
N PHE A 380 18.62 0.79 6.55
CA PHE A 380 19.41 1.30 7.65
C PHE A 380 20.68 0.45 7.89
N ASP A 381 21.76 1.10 8.27
CA ASP A 381 22.98 0.40 8.67
C ASP A 381 22.81 -0.26 10.04
N ARG A 382 21.98 0.34 10.90
CA ARG A 382 21.73 -0.13 12.27
C ARG A 382 20.27 0.05 12.64
N ILE A 383 19.74 -0.92 13.36
CA ILE A 383 18.45 -0.85 14.05
C ILE A 383 18.75 -1.03 15.53
N MET A 384 18.39 -0.05 16.34
CA MET A 384 18.62 -0.03 17.77
C MET A 384 17.29 0.07 18.51
N ALA A 385 17.10 -0.77 19.53
CA ALA A 385 15.84 -0.79 20.24
C ALA A 385 16.05 -0.77 21.76
N ASP A 386 15.26 0.05 22.42
CA ASP A 386 15.07 0.04 23.87
C ASP A 386 13.57 -0.17 24.13
N ILE A 387 13.17 -1.44 24.11
CA ILE A 387 11.76 -1.87 24.16
C ILE A 387 11.65 -2.97 25.22
N GLY A 388 10.84 -2.77 26.20
CA GLY A 388 10.49 -3.82 27.16
C GLY A 388 10.57 -3.36 28.61
N ASP A 389 9.84 -4.08 29.43
CA ASP A 389 9.81 -3.89 30.86
C ASP A 389 11.16 -4.33 31.44
N GLY A 390 11.92 -3.36 31.94
CA GLY A 390 13.11 -3.62 32.75
C GLY A 390 12.82 -4.35 34.08
N GLN A 391 11.74 -5.13 34.13
CA GLN A 391 11.25 -5.91 35.27
C GLN A 391 11.81 -7.33 35.31
N SER A 392 12.95 -7.61 34.68
CA SER A 392 13.62 -8.87 35.00
C SER A 392 14.27 -8.75 36.37
N ILE A 393 13.85 -9.61 37.26
CA ILE A 393 14.35 -9.73 38.64
C ILE A 393 15.87 -9.97 38.71
N ASP A 394 16.48 -10.33 37.57
CA ASP A 394 17.91 -10.66 37.45
C ASP A 394 18.84 -9.46 37.21
N ASN A 395 18.30 -8.25 37.00
CA ASN A 395 19.09 -7.04 36.86
C ASN A 395 18.91 -6.12 38.06
N ASP A 396 19.89 -6.10 38.93
CA ASP A 396 20.00 -5.21 40.12
C ASP A 396 20.12 -3.71 39.76
N LEU A 397 20.19 -3.33 38.48
CA LEU A 397 20.19 -1.95 38.01
C LEU A 397 18.77 -1.38 38.00
N SER A 398 18.60 -0.19 38.55
CA SER A 398 17.30 0.49 38.44
C SER A 398 16.94 0.69 36.97
N THR A 399 15.66 0.61 36.63
CA THR A 399 15.09 0.75 35.27
C THR A 399 15.63 1.99 34.53
N TYR A 400 15.88 3.07 35.30
CA TYR A 400 16.42 4.30 34.74
C TYR A 400 17.91 4.23 34.38
N SER A 401 18.71 3.50 35.15
CA SER A 401 20.14 3.30 34.85
C SER A 401 20.32 2.49 33.55
N SER A 402 19.51 1.45 33.38
CA SER A 402 19.50 0.64 32.16
C SER A 402 19.08 1.48 30.93
N PHE A 403 18.09 2.35 31.10
CA PHE A 403 17.69 3.31 30.07
C PHE A 403 18.84 4.25 29.68
N LEU A 404 19.56 4.82 30.69
CA LEU A 404 20.70 5.71 30.43
C LEU A 404 21.84 5.01 29.72
N ASP A 405 22.15 3.75 30.06
CA ASP A 405 23.16 2.96 29.37
C ASP A 405 22.76 2.69 27.92
N SER A 406 21.51 2.30 27.65
CA SER A 406 20.99 2.16 26.29
C SER A 406 21.12 3.48 25.51
N MET A 407 20.75 4.60 26.09
CA MET A 407 20.86 5.91 25.44
C MET A 407 22.30 6.30 25.14
N LYS A 408 23.23 6.02 26.09
CA LYS A 408 24.66 6.24 25.90
C LYS A 408 25.21 5.43 24.72
N GLU A 409 24.85 4.15 24.62
CA GLU A 409 25.24 3.30 23.49
C GLU A 409 24.67 3.84 22.18
N MET A 410 23.37 4.20 22.15
CA MET A 410 22.72 4.78 20.97
C MET A 410 23.39 6.08 20.53
N LEU A 411 23.63 7.00 21.47
CA LEU A 411 24.30 8.28 21.20
C LEU A 411 25.74 8.11 20.70
N ALA A 412 26.43 7.03 21.06
CA ALA A 412 27.80 6.79 20.63
C ALA A 412 27.89 6.45 19.13
N VAL A 413 26.86 5.84 18.53
CA VAL A 413 26.93 5.25 17.19
C VAL A 413 25.80 5.67 16.23
N ALA A 414 24.73 6.31 16.75
CA ALA A 414 23.59 6.66 15.92
C ALA A 414 23.88 7.84 14.97
N ASP A 415 23.48 7.68 13.73
CA ASP A 415 23.63 8.62 12.62
C ASP A 415 22.37 8.62 11.73
N SER A 416 22.39 9.33 10.61
CA SER A 416 21.28 9.44 9.66
C SER A 416 20.90 8.11 8.96
N ARG A 417 21.68 7.06 9.14
CA ARG A 417 21.42 5.70 8.63
C ARG A 417 21.05 4.73 9.76
N THR A 418 20.67 5.25 10.90
CA THR A 418 20.28 4.48 12.08
C THR A 418 18.77 4.65 12.34
N LEU A 419 18.07 3.54 12.62
CA LEU A 419 16.71 3.55 13.14
C LEU A 419 16.73 3.25 14.63
N VAL A 420 16.22 4.17 15.45
CA VAL A 420 16.05 3.99 16.89
C VAL A 420 14.58 3.75 17.25
N LEU A 421 14.34 2.80 18.14
CA LEU A 421 13.02 2.39 18.62
C LEU A 421 13.01 2.46 20.14
N ILE A 422 12.37 3.49 20.71
CA ILE A 422 12.44 3.74 22.15
C ILE A 422 11.02 3.78 22.72
N ASP A 423 10.73 2.88 23.64
CA ASP A 423 9.45 2.85 24.33
C ASP A 423 9.54 3.59 25.69
N GLU A 424 8.50 4.30 26.07
CA GLU A 424 8.37 5.07 27.31
C GLU A 424 9.56 6.00 27.60
N PHE A 425 9.97 6.78 26.60
CA PHE A 425 11.18 7.60 26.62
C PHE A 425 11.26 8.55 27.81
N GLY A 426 12.29 8.39 28.61
CA GLY A 426 12.59 9.19 29.80
C GLY A 426 11.90 8.72 31.09
N SER A 427 11.14 7.59 31.06
CA SER A 427 10.48 7.04 32.25
C SER A 427 11.46 6.46 33.29
N GLY A 428 10.97 6.19 34.50
CA GLY A 428 11.73 5.51 35.54
C GLY A 428 12.49 6.42 36.55
N THR A 429 12.33 7.74 36.42
CA THR A 429 12.91 8.71 37.37
C THR A 429 11.91 9.88 37.64
N GLU A 430 12.36 10.88 38.37
CA GLU A 430 11.61 12.09 38.64
C GLU A 430 11.20 12.74 37.30
N PRO A 431 9.90 13.05 37.10
CA PRO A 431 9.36 13.46 35.81
C PRO A 431 10.01 14.69 35.18
N ALA A 432 10.39 15.70 36.00
CA ALA A 432 11.00 16.92 35.48
C ALA A 432 12.44 16.64 34.96
N ALA A 433 13.24 15.89 35.71
CA ALA A 433 14.59 15.54 35.32
C ALA A 433 14.61 14.55 34.14
N GLY A 434 13.78 13.50 34.23
CA GLY A 434 13.63 12.51 33.13
C GLY A 434 13.18 13.14 31.82
N GLY A 435 12.19 14.03 31.87
CA GLY A 435 11.71 14.78 30.71
C GLY A 435 12.76 15.72 30.11
N ALA A 436 13.54 16.43 30.94
CA ALA A 436 14.60 17.33 30.46
C ALA A 436 15.76 16.56 29.78
N ILE A 437 16.19 15.43 30.37
CA ILE A 437 17.22 14.58 29.80
C ILE A 437 16.75 13.97 28.49
N ALA A 438 15.52 13.46 28.46
CA ALA A 438 14.93 12.90 27.25
C ALA A 438 14.83 13.94 26.12
N GLU A 439 14.46 15.19 26.43
CA GLU A 439 14.40 16.28 25.44
C GLU A 439 15.80 16.61 24.88
N ALA A 440 16.82 16.65 25.74
CA ALA A 440 18.19 16.88 25.30
C ALA A 440 18.72 15.77 24.39
N ILE A 441 18.43 14.50 24.71
CA ILE A 441 18.78 13.33 23.87
C ILE A 441 18.00 13.38 22.54
N LEU A 442 16.70 13.68 22.57
CA LEU A 442 15.87 13.81 21.37
C LEU A 442 16.40 14.91 20.44
N SER A 443 16.80 16.05 21.01
CA SER A 443 17.40 17.15 20.25
C SER A 443 18.71 16.75 19.60
N GLU A 444 19.51 15.90 20.26
CA GLU A 444 20.76 15.42 19.68
C GLU A 444 20.51 14.39 18.54
N PHE A 445 19.54 13.48 18.68
CA PHE A 445 19.13 12.60 17.59
C PHE A 445 18.57 13.39 16.40
N ASP A 446 17.78 14.43 16.67
CA ASP A 446 17.24 15.33 15.65
C ASP A 446 18.36 16.00 14.85
N LYS A 447 19.35 16.60 15.51
CA LYS A 447 20.52 17.23 14.87
C LYS A 447 21.32 16.27 14.01
N ARG A 448 21.42 15.00 14.40
CA ARG A 448 22.14 13.96 13.65
C ARG A 448 21.34 13.36 12.51
N GLY A 449 20.05 13.70 12.38
CA GLY A 449 19.17 13.15 11.37
C GLY A 449 18.80 11.68 11.61
N VAL A 450 18.88 11.20 12.87
CA VAL A 450 18.57 9.80 13.23
C VAL A 450 17.09 9.51 12.99
N TYR A 451 16.77 8.44 12.30
CA TYR A 451 15.39 7.98 12.17
C TYR A 451 14.92 7.33 13.46
N GLY A 452 13.69 7.62 13.87
CA GLY A 452 13.22 7.10 15.13
C GLY A 452 11.72 6.98 15.28
N ILE A 453 11.31 5.96 16.04
CA ILE A 453 9.96 5.85 16.60
C ILE A 453 10.11 5.87 18.11
N VAL A 454 9.54 6.87 18.74
CA VAL A 454 9.68 7.11 20.18
C VAL A 454 8.30 7.23 20.79
N THR A 455 8.03 6.51 21.88
CA THR A 455 6.81 6.70 22.65
C THR A 455 7.06 7.50 23.92
N THR A 456 6.14 8.35 24.31
CA THR A 456 6.32 9.18 25.52
C THR A 456 5.01 9.62 26.14
N HIS A 457 5.08 9.97 27.44
CA HIS A 457 4.05 10.65 28.19
C HIS A 457 4.37 12.11 28.46
N TYR A 458 5.62 12.54 28.23
CA TYR A 458 6.10 13.86 28.62
C TYR A 458 5.59 14.99 27.70
N THR A 459 5.08 16.04 28.32
CA THR A 459 4.49 17.19 27.60
C THR A 459 5.56 18.04 26.91
N ASN A 460 6.75 18.20 27.51
CA ASN A 460 7.86 18.95 26.94
C ASN A 460 8.32 18.34 25.59
N LEU A 461 8.41 17.01 25.47
CA LEU A 461 8.73 16.33 24.21
C LEU A 461 7.66 16.57 23.14
N LYS A 462 6.38 16.57 23.52
CA LYS A 462 5.28 16.90 22.60
C LYS A 462 5.36 18.35 22.11
N LEU A 463 5.79 19.27 23.00
CA LEU A 463 6.02 20.67 22.64
C LEU A 463 7.21 20.80 21.68
N TYR A 464 8.32 20.14 21.97
CA TYR A 464 9.48 20.07 21.09
C TYR A 464 9.09 19.62 19.68
N ALA A 465 8.35 18.51 19.55
CA ALA A 465 7.85 17.99 18.28
C ALA A 465 6.79 18.89 17.59
N SER A 466 6.20 19.84 18.31
CA SER A 466 5.24 20.81 17.75
C SER A 466 5.91 22.01 17.11
N ASN A 467 7.20 22.24 17.38
CA ASN A 467 7.98 23.29 16.74
C ASN A 467 8.18 22.95 15.25
N GLY A 468 7.95 23.92 14.37
CA GLY A 468 8.00 23.71 12.92
C GLY A 468 9.35 23.29 12.37
N ASP A 469 10.41 23.74 13.04
CA ASP A 469 11.81 23.67 12.58
C ASP A 469 12.54 22.39 13.01
N THR A 470 11.88 21.48 13.74
CA THR A 470 12.48 20.21 14.20
C THR A 470 12.21 19.07 13.22
N GLY A 471 13.10 18.08 13.12
CA GLY A 471 12.92 16.83 12.40
C GLY A 471 11.96 15.84 13.08
N VAL A 472 11.35 16.24 14.21
CA VAL A 472 10.44 15.42 14.99
C VAL A 472 8.98 15.74 14.61
N VAL A 473 8.14 14.70 14.49
CA VAL A 473 6.71 14.83 14.24
C VAL A 473 5.91 14.16 15.35
N ASN A 474 4.88 14.83 15.85
CA ASN A 474 3.96 14.23 16.80
C ASN A 474 3.06 13.18 16.13
N GLY A 475 2.76 12.10 16.85
CA GLY A 475 1.77 11.09 16.51
C GLY A 475 0.84 10.84 17.69
N ALA A 476 -0.47 10.88 17.44
CA ALA A 476 -1.49 10.60 18.44
C ALA A 476 -2.13 9.25 18.20
N MET A 477 -2.16 8.39 19.23
CA MET A 477 -3.06 7.25 19.21
C MET A 477 -4.49 7.72 19.46
N GLN A 478 -5.36 7.45 18.45
CA GLN A 478 -6.77 7.86 18.53
C GLN A 478 -7.52 7.09 19.62
N PHE A 479 -8.40 7.81 20.30
CA PHE A 479 -9.21 7.28 21.38
C PHE A 479 -10.66 7.76 21.23
N ASP A 480 -11.61 6.85 21.35
CA ASP A 480 -13.02 7.20 21.37
C ASP A 480 -13.42 7.67 22.77
N VAL A 481 -13.53 8.99 22.92
CA VAL A 481 -13.87 9.64 24.18
C VAL A 481 -15.29 9.29 24.64
N LYS A 482 -16.23 9.02 23.72
CA LYS A 482 -17.63 8.68 24.07
C LYS A 482 -17.73 7.27 24.66
N ASN A 483 -17.12 6.30 24.01
CA ASN A 483 -17.13 4.90 24.44
C ASN A 483 -15.94 4.58 25.36
N ILE A 484 -15.00 5.52 25.52
CA ILE A 484 -13.74 5.41 26.28
C ILE A 484 -13.02 4.11 25.89
N ALA A 485 -12.78 3.95 24.60
CA ALA A 485 -12.11 2.79 24.03
C ALA A 485 -10.99 3.22 23.06
N PRO A 486 -9.87 2.50 23.04
CA PRO A 486 -8.82 2.78 22.08
C PRO A 486 -9.28 2.41 20.66
N LEU A 487 -9.00 3.28 19.71
CA LEU A 487 -9.26 3.02 18.30
C LEU A 487 -8.07 2.36 17.59
N PHE A 488 -6.93 2.28 18.24
CA PHE A 488 -5.67 1.72 17.72
C PHE A 488 -5.20 2.34 16.41
N LYS A 489 -5.68 3.53 16.08
CA LYS A 489 -5.29 4.28 14.89
C LYS A 489 -4.27 5.36 15.25
N LEU A 490 -3.19 5.41 14.50
CA LEU A 490 -2.21 6.48 14.60
C LEU A 490 -2.64 7.65 13.71
N GLU A 491 -2.62 8.84 14.26
CA GLU A 491 -2.81 10.10 13.54
C GLU A 491 -1.53 10.95 13.65
N MET A 492 -0.84 11.13 12.53
CA MET A 492 0.39 11.91 12.48
C MET A 492 0.11 13.42 12.46
N GLY A 493 1.07 14.20 13.00
CA GLY A 493 0.99 15.65 13.05
C GLY A 493 0.21 16.19 14.25
N LEU A 494 -0.38 15.33 15.10
CA LEU A 494 -1.13 15.70 16.28
C LEU A 494 -0.48 15.12 17.54
N PRO A 495 -0.33 15.90 18.63
CA PRO A 495 0.05 15.36 19.93
C PRO A 495 -1.12 14.59 20.54
N GLY A 496 -0.85 13.41 21.11
CA GLY A 496 -1.83 12.59 21.82
C GLY A 496 -2.08 13.06 23.25
N ASN A 497 -3.30 12.80 23.75
CA ASN A 497 -3.68 13.01 25.14
C ASN A 497 -3.70 11.69 25.89
N SER A 498 -3.37 11.70 27.18
CA SER A 498 -3.42 10.52 28.05
C SER A 498 -4.84 10.11 28.43
N PHE A 499 -5.81 11.03 28.36
CA PHE A 499 -7.22 10.83 28.79
C PHE A 499 -7.34 10.29 30.23
N ALA A 500 -6.39 10.63 31.10
CA ALA A 500 -6.31 10.07 32.45
C ALA A 500 -7.56 10.39 33.29
N PHE A 501 -8.04 11.62 33.24
CA PHE A 501 -9.23 12.08 34.00
C PHE A 501 -10.52 11.46 33.46
N GLU A 502 -10.67 11.37 32.13
CA GLU A 502 -11.80 10.72 31.47
C GLU A 502 -11.83 9.21 31.80
N LEU A 503 -10.66 8.58 31.82
CA LEU A 503 -10.55 7.17 32.18
C LEU A 503 -10.89 6.95 33.68
N ALA A 504 -10.40 7.82 34.57
CA ALA A 504 -10.70 7.76 36.01
C ALA A 504 -12.22 7.86 36.25
N ARG A 505 -12.92 8.78 35.58
CA ARG A 505 -14.39 8.91 35.64
C ARG A 505 -15.08 7.61 35.22
N LYS A 506 -14.63 7.01 34.13
CA LYS A 506 -15.24 5.77 33.63
C LYS A 506 -14.99 4.59 34.56
N MET A 507 -13.82 4.52 35.17
CA MET A 507 -13.48 3.45 36.14
C MET A 507 -14.25 3.62 37.46
N GLY A 508 -15.06 4.68 37.59
CA GLY A 508 -15.96 4.89 38.72
C GLY A 508 -15.33 5.65 39.91
N LEU A 509 -14.21 6.38 39.72
CA LEU A 509 -13.73 7.28 40.74
C LEU A 509 -14.79 8.35 41.00
N PRO A 510 -15.02 8.73 42.30
CA PRO A 510 -15.95 9.80 42.66
C PRO A 510 -15.60 11.12 41.93
N GLU A 511 -16.63 11.78 41.41
CA GLU A 511 -16.44 12.99 40.60
C GLU A 511 -15.73 14.11 41.39
N ASP A 512 -15.91 14.17 42.71
CA ASP A 512 -15.27 15.14 43.57
C ASP A 512 -13.73 14.93 43.65
N ILE A 513 -13.29 13.65 43.66
CA ILE A 513 -11.87 13.31 43.64
C ILE A 513 -11.27 13.68 42.29
N VAL A 514 -11.99 13.38 41.19
CA VAL A 514 -11.48 13.70 39.85
C VAL A 514 -11.39 15.19 39.61
N LYS A 515 -12.38 15.96 40.07
CA LYS A 515 -12.34 17.45 40.03
C LYS A 515 -11.22 18.02 40.88
N ASP A 516 -11.01 17.48 42.09
CA ASP A 516 -9.88 17.91 42.95
C ASP A 516 -8.54 17.62 42.26
N ALA A 517 -8.41 16.43 41.62
CA ALA A 517 -7.21 16.08 40.85
C ALA A 517 -7.01 17.00 39.63
N GLU A 518 -8.08 17.37 38.90
CA GLU A 518 -8.01 18.34 37.80
C GLU A 518 -7.53 19.72 38.31
N ASN A 519 -8.06 20.20 39.47
CA ASN A 519 -7.65 21.46 40.07
C ASN A 519 -6.16 21.43 40.53
N ARG A 520 -5.71 20.30 41.08
CA ARG A 520 -4.30 20.12 41.52
C ARG A 520 -3.33 20.00 40.36
N ALA A 521 -3.77 19.44 39.23
CA ALA A 521 -2.96 19.37 38.00
C ALA A 521 -2.69 20.78 37.40
N GLY A 522 -3.49 21.77 37.77
CA GLY A 522 -3.35 23.19 37.43
C GLY A 522 -3.95 23.53 36.06
N GLU A 523 -4.48 24.77 35.98
CA GLU A 523 -5.07 25.30 34.74
C GLU A 523 -4.06 25.37 33.59
N GLU A 524 -2.78 25.54 33.87
CA GLU A 524 -1.70 25.53 32.88
C GLU A 524 -1.57 24.19 32.17
N PHE A 525 -1.58 23.08 32.90
CA PHE A 525 -1.47 21.74 32.30
C PHE A 525 -2.65 21.44 31.38
N VAL A 526 -3.88 21.70 31.83
CA VAL A 526 -5.10 21.51 31.05
C VAL A 526 -5.17 22.50 29.88
N GLY A 527 -4.68 23.73 30.09
CA GLY A 527 -4.60 24.77 29.09
C GLY A 527 -3.62 24.45 27.95
N ILE A 528 -2.43 23.98 28.30
CA ILE A 528 -1.39 23.58 27.34
C ILE A 528 -1.88 22.42 26.45
N GLU A 529 -2.47 21.38 27.02
CA GLU A 529 -3.01 20.25 26.23
C GLU A 529 -4.13 20.70 25.28
N ARG A 530 -5.02 21.59 25.75
CA ARG A 530 -6.12 22.16 24.95
C ARG A 530 -5.60 23.04 23.82
N ASN A 531 -4.57 23.83 24.06
CA ASN A 531 -3.95 24.72 23.08
C ASN A 531 -3.15 23.92 22.04
N LEU A 532 -2.39 22.91 22.43
CA LEU A 532 -1.68 22.02 21.51
C LEU A 532 -2.64 21.33 20.55
N ARG A 533 -3.78 20.83 21.04
CA ARG A 533 -4.83 20.27 20.20
C ARG A 533 -5.39 21.27 19.19
N LYS A 534 -5.60 22.52 19.61
CA LYS A 534 -6.16 23.56 18.74
C LYS A 534 -5.18 23.95 17.65
N ILE A 535 -3.91 24.12 17.99
CA ILE A 535 -2.83 24.45 17.06
C ILE A 535 -2.67 23.31 16.05
N ALA A 536 -2.60 22.07 16.52
CA ALA A 536 -2.42 20.90 15.67
C ALA A 536 -3.62 20.69 14.71
N ARG A 537 -4.87 20.85 15.18
CA ARG A 537 -6.06 20.80 14.32
C ARG A 537 -6.06 21.89 13.25
N ASN A 538 -5.68 23.10 13.63
CA ASN A 538 -5.59 24.22 12.67
C ASN A 538 -4.51 23.97 11.62
N ARG A 539 -3.35 23.46 12.02
CA ARG A 539 -2.23 23.11 11.13
C ARG A 539 -2.63 21.99 10.16
N LYS A 540 -3.25 20.93 10.67
CA LYS A 540 -3.75 19.81 9.82
C LYS A 540 -4.79 20.29 8.81
N ALA A 541 -5.77 21.12 9.26
CA ALA A 541 -6.76 21.71 8.37
C ALA A 541 -6.14 22.60 7.29
N LEU A 542 -5.04 23.29 7.59
CA LEU A 542 -4.27 24.09 6.65
C LEU A 542 -3.53 23.19 5.65
N GLU A 543 -2.85 22.15 6.12
CA GLU A 543 -2.16 21.18 5.28
C GLU A 543 -3.12 20.46 4.32
N GLU A 544 -4.29 20.03 4.80
CA GLU A 544 -5.33 19.42 3.97
C GLU A 544 -5.84 20.39 2.90
N LYS A 545 -6.01 21.67 3.23
CA LYS A 545 -6.38 22.70 2.25
C LYS A 545 -5.30 22.91 1.20
N LEU A 546 -4.04 23.00 1.62
CA LEU A 546 -2.90 23.15 0.71
C LEU A 546 -2.76 21.94 -0.22
N GLN A 547 -2.97 20.73 0.30
CA GLN A 547 -2.97 19.52 -0.50
C GLN A 547 -4.12 19.50 -1.53
N ARG A 548 -5.32 19.95 -1.13
CA ARG A 548 -6.45 20.11 -2.07
C ARG A 548 -6.13 21.12 -3.16
N ILE A 549 -5.54 22.25 -2.80
CA ILE A 549 -5.11 23.27 -3.76
C ILE A 549 -4.11 22.69 -4.76
N ARG A 550 -3.04 22.02 -4.28
CA ARG A 550 -2.05 21.37 -5.14
C ARG A 550 -2.66 20.32 -6.09
N ASN A 551 -3.61 19.54 -5.60
CA ASN A 551 -4.31 18.56 -6.43
C ASN A 551 -5.20 19.23 -7.48
N THR A 552 -5.86 20.35 -7.11
CA THR A 552 -6.68 21.14 -8.03
C THR A 552 -5.81 21.79 -9.11
N ASP A 553 -4.64 22.31 -8.74
CA ASP A 553 -3.68 22.92 -9.67
C ASP A 553 -3.17 21.88 -10.67
N LYS A 554 -2.76 20.68 -10.22
CA LYS A 554 -2.38 19.59 -11.13
C LYS A 554 -3.51 19.18 -12.09
N THR A 555 -4.76 19.21 -11.59
CA THR A 555 -5.92 18.92 -12.44
C THR A 555 -6.15 20.02 -13.46
N LEU A 556 -6.01 21.27 -13.05
CA LEU A 556 -6.10 22.43 -13.93
C LEU A 556 -5.02 22.39 -15.01
N GLU A 557 -3.76 22.15 -14.66
CA GLU A 557 -2.66 22.00 -15.62
C GLU A 557 -2.94 20.88 -16.63
N SER A 558 -3.43 19.73 -16.15
CA SER A 558 -3.82 18.61 -17.04
C SER A 558 -4.96 18.97 -17.99
N ILE A 559 -5.94 19.75 -17.53
CA ILE A 559 -7.07 20.21 -18.33
C ILE A 559 -6.60 21.25 -19.34
N THR A 560 -5.77 22.21 -18.93
CA THR A 560 -5.20 23.25 -19.80
C THR A 560 -4.37 22.62 -20.91
N GLY A 561 -3.49 21.68 -20.58
CA GLY A 561 -2.69 20.96 -21.59
C GLY A 561 -3.53 20.13 -22.57
N LYS A 562 -4.70 19.62 -22.15
CA LYS A 562 -5.65 18.96 -23.07
C LYS A 562 -6.32 19.94 -24.02
N TYR A 563 -6.77 21.09 -23.49
CA TYR A 563 -7.36 22.14 -24.35
C TYR A 563 -6.36 22.75 -25.35
N GLU A 564 -5.10 22.92 -24.92
CA GLU A 564 -4.05 23.40 -25.84
C GLU A 564 -3.79 22.40 -26.99
N LYS A 565 -3.77 21.11 -26.68
CA LYS A 565 -3.67 20.04 -27.68
C LYS A 565 -4.86 20.02 -28.63
N GLU A 566 -6.09 20.11 -28.11
CA GLU A 566 -7.30 20.19 -28.94
C GLU A 566 -7.31 21.42 -29.83
N LEU A 567 -6.86 22.57 -29.31
CA LEU A 567 -6.73 23.80 -30.12
C LEU A 567 -5.69 23.66 -31.26
N GLN A 568 -4.57 22.99 -30.96
CA GLN A 568 -3.55 22.72 -32.01
C GLN A 568 -4.10 21.78 -33.09
N ASP A 569 -4.84 20.74 -32.69
CA ASP A 569 -5.44 19.79 -33.63
C ASP A 569 -6.54 20.45 -34.49
N ILE A 570 -7.34 21.33 -33.90
CA ILE A 570 -8.34 22.14 -34.65
C ILE A 570 -7.65 23.10 -35.63
N LYS A 571 -6.55 23.74 -35.25
CA LYS A 571 -5.78 24.60 -36.12
C LYS A 571 -5.19 23.83 -37.34
N LYS A 572 -4.62 22.65 -37.10
CA LYS A 572 -4.12 21.75 -38.15
C LYS A 572 -5.22 21.30 -39.10
N LEU A 573 -6.37 20.88 -38.55
CA LEU A 573 -7.52 20.45 -39.34
C LEU A 573 -8.06 21.60 -40.19
N ARG A 574 -8.14 22.81 -39.64
CA ARG A 574 -8.56 24.01 -40.40
C ARG A 574 -7.60 24.33 -41.56
N GLN A 575 -6.30 24.21 -41.33
CA GLN A 575 -5.30 24.40 -42.38
C GLN A 575 -5.44 23.37 -43.50
N ALA A 576 -5.60 22.08 -43.13
CA ALA A 576 -5.79 21.02 -44.12
C ALA A 576 -7.06 21.22 -44.97
N ILE A 577 -8.18 21.62 -44.36
CA ILE A 577 -9.42 21.93 -45.06
C ILE A 577 -9.24 23.14 -46.01
N LEU A 578 -8.50 24.17 -45.62
CA LEU A 578 -8.24 25.33 -46.47
C LEU A 578 -7.33 25.00 -47.64
N GLU A 579 -6.32 24.12 -47.43
CA GLU A 579 -5.45 23.66 -48.52
C GLU A 579 -6.21 22.79 -49.54
N GLU A 580 -7.06 21.88 -49.03
CA GLU A 580 -7.93 21.04 -49.88
C GLU A 580 -8.92 21.85 -50.67
N ALA A 581 -9.58 22.83 -50.05
CA ALA A 581 -10.50 23.77 -50.78
C ALA A 581 -9.78 24.64 -51.80
N ARG A 582 -8.52 25.03 -51.56
CA ARG A 582 -7.71 25.76 -52.56
C ARG A 582 -7.34 24.89 -53.75
N ALA A 583 -6.89 23.65 -53.49
CA ALA A 583 -6.57 22.71 -54.55
C ALA A 583 -7.78 22.39 -55.44
N GLU A 584 -8.95 22.20 -54.82
CA GLU A 584 -10.23 21.95 -55.52
C GLU A 584 -10.64 23.16 -56.37
N ALA A 585 -10.52 24.39 -55.84
CA ALA A 585 -10.81 25.61 -56.60
C ALA A 585 -9.86 25.77 -57.78
N GLU A 586 -8.55 25.49 -57.60
CA GLU A 586 -7.59 25.54 -58.70
C GLU A 586 -7.88 24.51 -59.81
N GLU A 587 -8.35 23.32 -59.44
CA GLU A 587 -8.74 22.29 -60.39
C GLU A 587 -9.99 22.70 -61.18
N ILE A 588 -10.99 23.26 -60.51
CA ILE A 588 -12.20 23.79 -61.17
C ILE A 588 -11.86 24.89 -62.15
N VAL A 589 -10.99 25.85 -61.77
CA VAL A 589 -10.54 26.94 -62.66
C VAL A 589 -9.77 26.38 -63.86
N ARG A 590 -8.91 25.38 -63.63
CA ARG A 590 -8.11 24.76 -64.71
C ARG A 590 -9.00 24.00 -65.71
N ASN A 591 -10.01 23.28 -65.19
CA ASN A 591 -10.96 22.55 -66.01
C ASN A 591 -11.88 23.52 -66.80
N ALA A 592 -12.33 24.62 -66.19
CA ALA A 592 -13.12 25.66 -66.84
C ALA A 592 -12.30 26.33 -67.97
N ASN A 593 -11.05 26.75 -67.72
CA ASN A 593 -10.18 27.31 -68.72
C ASN A 593 -9.92 26.36 -69.88
N ARG A 594 -9.68 25.08 -69.63
CA ARG A 594 -9.48 24.04 -70.63
C ARG A 594 -10.77 23.88 -71.52
N LYS A 595 -11.95 23.91 -70.91
CA LYS A 595 -13.23 23.81 -71.56
C LYS A 595 -13.51 25.07 -72.46
N VAL A 596 -13.20 26.28 -71.95
CA VAL A 596 -13.29 27.53 -72.64
C VAL A 596 -12.37 27.53 -73.89
N GLU A 597 -11.05 27.18 -73.71
CA GLU A 597 -10.11 27.06 -74.82
C GLU A 597 -10.54 26.04 -75.87
N SER A 598 -11.05 24.85 -75.45
CA SER A 598 -11.56 23.83 -76.35
C SER A 598 -12.76 24.37 -77.16
N THR A 599 -13.65 25.17 -76.55
CA THR A 599 -14.84 25.76 -77.16
C THR A 599 -14.46 26.85 -78.13
N ILE A 600 -13.44 27.69 -77.80
CA ILE A 600 -12.90 28.72 -78.70
C ILE A 600 -12.23 28.04 -79.86
N ARG A 601 -11.49 26.95 -79.66
CA ARG A 601 -10.89 26.21 -80.81
C ARG A 601 -11.94 25.60 -81.72
N ALA A 602 -12.98 24.95 -81.18
CA ALA A 602 -14.08 24.39 -81.97
C ALA A 602 -14.83 25.48 -82.77
N ILE A 603 -15.01 26.72 -82.19
CA ILE A 603 -15.64 27.83 -82.86
C ILE A 603 -14.73 28.35 -83.99
N LYS A 604 -13.39 28.37 -83.82
CA LYS A 604 -12.42 28.79 -84.84
C LYS A 604 -12.28 27.81 -85.98
N GLU A 605 -12.31 26.47 -85.67
CA GLU A 605 -12.20 25.38 -86.66
C GLU A 605 -13.45 25.28 -87.48
N ALA A 606 -14.63 25.59 -86.95
CA ALA A 606 -15.91 25.57 -87.63
C ALA A 606 -16.16 26.74 -88.59
N GLN A 607 -15.16 27.59 -88.95
CA GLN A 607 -15.24 28.72 -89.82
C GLN A 607 -16.51 29.61 -89.73
N ALA A 608 -17.00 29.77 -88.49
CA ALA A 608 -18.21 30.51 -88.10
C ALA A 608 -19.53 30.02 -88.69
N GLU A 609 -19.71 28.70 -89.02
CA GLU A 609 -20.99 28.15 -89.31
C GLU A 609 -21.95 28.27 -88.13
N LYS A 610 -23.13 28.83 -88.33
CA LYS A 610 -24.11 29.19 -87.28
C LYS A 610 -24.57 28.06 -86.44
N ASP A 611 -24.68 26.81 -86.93
CA ASP A 611 -25.15 25.66 -86.22
C ASP A 611 -24.12 24.96 -85.31
N GLU A 612 -22.83 24.95 -85.70
CA GLU A 612 -21.76 24.40 -84.92
C GLU A 612 -21.33 25.34 -83.76
N THR A 613 -21.41 26.63 -84.06
CA THR A 613 -21.18 27.69 -83.02
C THR A 613 -22.26 27.63 -81.95
N ARG A 614 -23.51 27.29 -82.32
CA ARG A 614 -24.62 27.10 -81.37
C ARG A 614 -24.45 25.86 -80.57
N LYS A 615 -23.99 24.74 -81.15
CA LYS A 615 -23.68 23.50 -80.42
C LYS A 615 -22.52 23.66 -79.38
N ALA A 616 -21.48 24.38 -79.76
CA ALA A 616 -20.34 24.69 -78.94
C ALA A 616 -20.71 25.61 -77.74
N ARG A 617 -21.60 26.56 -77.94
CA ARG A 617 -22.15 27.41 -76.85
C ARG A 617 -23.13 26.61 -75.93
N SER A 618 -23.96 25.75 -76.49
CA SER A 618 -24.80 24.82 -75.65
C SER A 618 -24.00 23.93 -74.82
N GLY A 619 -22.90 23.34 -75.36
CA GLY A 619 -22.02 22.47 -74.57
C GLY A 619 -21.28 23.16 -73.40
N LEU A 620 -20.98 24.51 -73.55
CA LEU A 620 -20.42 25.34 -72.47
C LEU A 620 -21.48 25.64 -71.41
N GLN A 621 -22.72 25.88 -71.83
CA GLN A 621 -23.88 26.16 -70.99
C GLN A 621 -24.25 24.93 -70.15
N ASP A 622 -24.22 23.72 -70.73
CA ASP A 622 -24.44 22.46 -70.10
C ASP A 622 -23.35 22.18 -69.06
N PHE A 623 -22.08 22.53 -69.38
CA PHE A 623 -20.96 22.42 -68.43
C PHE A 623 -21.11 23.35 -67.21
N VAL A 624 -21.52 24.59 -67.42
CA VAL A 624 -21.77 25.56 -66.31
C VAL A 624 -22.93 25.09 -65.44
N THR A 625 -23.98 24.52 -66.08
CA THR A 625 -25.16 23.95 -65.34
C THR A 625 -24.76 22.72 -64.52
N ALA A 626 -23.91 21.82 -65.06
CA ALA A 626 -23.37 20.67 -64.36
C ALA A 626 -22.45 21.05 -63.17
N LEU A 627 -21.66 22.12 -63.33
CA LEU A 627 -20.83 22.68 -62.27
C LEU A 627 -21.68 23.27 -61.11
N ALA A 628 -22.82 23.91 -61.44
CA ALA A 628 -23.74 24.44 -60.44
C ALA A 628 -24.44 23.31 -59.65
N MET A 629 -24.92 22.25 -60.37
CA MET A 629 -25.50 21.08 -59.72
C MET A 629 -24.54 20.29 -58.84
N LYS A 630 -23.28 20.19 -59.28
CA LYS A 630 -22.22 19.57 -58.48
C LYS A 630 -21.94 20.33 -57.19
N LYS A 631 -21.99 21.67 -57.26
CA LYS A 631 -21.81 22.52 -56.08
C LYS A 631 -22.92 22.35 -55.04
N GLU A 632 -24.18 22.24 -55.48
CA GLU A 632 -25.32 21.97 -54.58
C GLU A 632 -25.24 20.57 -53.95
N GLN A 633 -24.75 19.57 -54.67
CA GLN A 633 -24.57 18.22 -54.20
C GLN A 633 -23.43 18.13 -53.18
N ASP A 634 -22.30 18.80 -53.42
CA ASP A 634 -21.16 18.88 -52.51
C ASP A 634 -21.50 19.65 -51.23
N GLU A 635 -22.39 20.66 -51.28
CA GLU A 635 -22.90 21.36 -50.06
C GLU A 635 -23.78 20.44 -49.22
N GLN A 636 -24.67 19.66 -49.82
CA GLN A 636 -25.53 18.68 -49.11
C GLN A 636 -24.71 17.55 -48.49
N ASP A 637 -23.70 17.03 -49.20
CA ASP A 637 -22.80 16.00 -48.69
C ASP A 637 -21.93 16.52 -47.53
N ARG A 638 -21.50 17.80 -47.57
CA ARG A 638 -20.81 18.44 -46.46
C ARG A 638 -21.70 18.62 -45.23
N GLU A 639 -22.93 19.03 -45.39
CA GLU A 639 -23.88 19.15 -44.26
C GLU A 639 -24.14 17.78 -43.64
N ALA A 640 -24.36 16.75 -44.44
CA ALA A 640 -24.56 15.38 -43.97
C ALA A 640 -23.31 14.81 -43.26
N TYR A 641 -22.10 15.15 -43.73
CA TYR A 641 -20.83 14.77 -43.09
C TYR A 641 -20.64 15.47 -41.74
N ILE A 642 -20.95 16.76 -41.66
CA ILE A 642 -20.87 17.54 -40.39
C ILE A 642 -21.87 16.99 -39.37
N GLU A 643 -23.10 16.72 -39.79
CA GLU A 643 -24.14 16.16 -38.95
C GLU A 643 -23.77 14.77 -38.42
N LYS A 644 -23.19 13.90 -39.27
CA LYS A 644 -22.67 12.60 -38.92
C LYS A 644 -21.51 12.66 -37.90
N LYS A 645 -20.63 13.66 -38.05
CA LYS A 645 -19.52 13.88 -37.11
C LYS A 645 -20.00 14.43 -35.76
N LEU A 646 -20.93 15.36 -35.76
CA LEU A 646 -21.57 15.87 -34.53
C LEU A 646 -22.26 14.74 -33.77
N ARG A 647 -23.00 13.89 -34.47
CA ARG A 647 -23.66 12.73 -33.86
C ARG A 647 -22.67 11.72 -33.26
N GLN A 648 -21.54 11.48 -33.94
CA GLN A 648 -20.46 10.63 -33.38
C GLN A 648 -19.81 11.22 -32.12
N VAL A 649 -19.66 12.53 -32.04
CA VAL A 649 -19.14 13.23 -30.85
C VAL A 649 -20.14 13.15 -29.70
N GLU A 650 -21.44 13.32 -29.98
CA GLU A 650 -22.50 13.19 -28.99
C GLU A 650 -22.62 11.74 -28.45
N GLU A 651 -22.55 10.74 -29.35
CA GLU A 651 -22.55 9.33 -28.94
C GLU A 651 -21.31 8.98 -28.11
N ARG A 652 -20.13 9.51 -28.43
CA ARG A 652 -18.94 9.33 -27.60
C ARG A 652 -19.09 9.97 -26.22
N LYS A 653 -19.68 11.17 -26.12
CA LYS A 653 -20.02 11.83 -24.85
C LYS A 653 -21.02 11.01 -24.04
N GLN A 654 -22.05 10.48 -24.68
CA GLN A 654 -23.05 9.63 -24.02
C GLN A 654 -22.44 8.31 -23.52
N ARG A 655 -21.57 7.64 -24.32
CA ARG A 655 -20.85 6.42 -23.92
C ARG A 655 -19.87 6.68 -22.78
N GLN A 656 -19.19 7.82 -22.74
CA GLN A 656 -18.33 8.21 -21.63
C GLN A 656 -19.14 8.47 -20.35
N ASN A 657 -20.28 9.14 -20.45
CA ASN A 657 -21.18 9.38 -19.33
C ASN A 657 -21.81 8.08 -18.81
N MET A 658 -22.19 7.15 -19.69
CA MET A 658 -22.66 5.82 -19.30
C MET A 658 -21.58 4.97 -18.60
N ARG A 659 -20.32 5.02 -19.09
CA ARG A 659 -19.19 4.36 -18.43
C ARG A 659 -18.85 4.97 -17.06
N ARG A 660 -19.00 6.28 -16.87
CA ARG A 660 -18.90 6.95 -15.57
C ARG A 660 -20.02 6.52 -14.63
N LYS A 661 -21.27 6.49 -15.08
CA LYS A 661 -22.41 6.03 -14.28
C LYS A 661 -22.33 4.53 -13.92
N GLY A 662 -21.72 3.70 -14.76
CA GLY A 662 -21.55 2.26 -14.52
C GLY A 662 -20.48 1.90 -13.46
N LYS A 663 -19.56 2.82 -13.11
CA LYS A 663 -18.50 2.61 -12.11
C LYS A 663 -18.83 3.18 -10.72
N MET A 664 -20.00 3.76 -10.53
CA MET A 664 -20.41 4.35 -9.25
C MET A 664 -21.15 3.33 -8.37
N SER A 665 -20.88 3.36 -7.06
CA SER A 665 -21.59 2.54 -6.10
C SER A 665 -23.07 2.91 -6.00
N GLU A 666 -23.93 1.99 -5.52
CA GLU A 666 -25.37 2.25 -5.35
C GLU A 666 -25.65 3.43 -4.41
N GLU A 667 -24.84 3.64 -3.40
CA GLU A 667 -24.96 4.79 -2.48
C GLU A 667 -24.63 6.13 -3.15
N GLU A 668 -23.64 6.17 -4.03
CA GLU A 668 -23.31 7.37 -4.80
C GLU A 668 -24.38 7.71 -5.82
N ARG A 669 -25.00 6.69 -6.44
CA ARG A 669 -26.15 6.88 -7.37
C ARG A 669 -27.36 7.46 -6.65
N LYS A 670 -27.68 6.96 -5.45
CA LYS A 670 -28.77 7.51 -4.63
C LYS A 670 -28.51 8.96 -4.22
N LYS A 671 -27.30 9.29 -3.79
CA LYS A 671 -26.92 10.67 -3.42
C LYS A 671 -27.04 11.65 -4.59
N ILE A 672 -26.64 11.23 -5.80
CA ILE A 672 -26.76 12.07 -7.00
C ILE A 672 -28.20 12.24 -7.41
N GLN A 673 -29.03 11.17 -7.38
CA GLN A 673 -30.46 11.28 -7.68
C GLN A 673 -31.19 12.19 -6.68
N GLU A 674 -30.89 12.09 -5.39
CA GLU A 674 -31.44 12.99 -4.37
C GLU A 674 -30.98 14.44 -4.57
N GLN A 675 -29.79 14.65 -5.09
CA GLN A 675 -29.24 15.97 -5.35
C GLN A 675 -29.84 16.56 -6.63
N GLU A 676 -29.97 15.79 -7.71
CA GLU A 676 -30.63 16.19 -8.95
C GLU A 676 -32.13 16.49 -8.71
N GLU A 677 -32.81 15.72 -7.87
CA GLU A 677 -34.20 15.95 -7.52
C GLU A 677 -34.37 17.21 -6.65
N LYS A 678 -33.46 17.49 -5.74
CA LYS A 678 -33.42 18.74 -4.97
C LYS A 678 -33.14 19.94 -5.87
N GLU A 679 -32.18 19.86 -6.78
CA GLU A 679 -31.88 20.93 -7.72
C GLU A 679 -33.07 21.21 -8.67
N ARG A 680 -33.74 20.16 -9.14
CA ARG A 680 -34.94 20.31 -9.96
C ARG A 680 -36.10 20.99 -9.21
N LYS A 681 -36.35 20.61 -7.97
CA LYS A 681 -37.36 21.25 -7.10
C LYS A 681 -37.02 22.72 -6.80
N ILE A 682 -35.73 23.02 -6.63
CA ILE A 682 -35.25 24.40 -6.44
C ILE A 682 -35.43 25.21 -7.73
N ALA A 683 -35.12 24.66 -8.89
CA ALA A 683 -35.25 25.30 -10.18
C ALA A 683 -36.73 25.57 -10.51
N GLU A 684 -37.62 24.61 -10.26
CA GLU A 684 -39.07 24.77 -10.39
C GLU A 684 -39.61 25.86 -9.43
N PHE A 685 -39.09 25.93 -8.21
CA PHE A 685 -39.45 26.94 -7.24
C PHE A 685 -38.99 28.35 -7.69
N ARG A 686 -37.79 28.48 -8.24
CA ARG A 686 -37.21 29.76 -8.70
C ARG A 686 -37.93 30.32 -9.94
N ASN A 687 -38.42 29.48 -10.82
CA ASN A 687 -39.09 29.86 -12.06
C ASN A 687 -40.62 30.08 -11.90
N GLY A 688 -41.16 29.88 -10.71
CA GLY A 688 -42.60 30.08 -10.47
C GLY A 688 -42.97 31.56 -10.40
N PRO A 689 -44.28 31.93 -10.57
CA PRO A 689 -44.75 33.32 -10.50
C PRO A 689 -44.53 33.89 -9.09
N LEU A 690 -44.03 35.14 -9.03
CA LEU A 690 -43.77 35.85 -7.78
C LEU A 690 -45.07 36.27 -7.10
N LYS A 691 -45.12 36.10 -5.78
CA LYS A 691 -46.25 36.55 -4.92
C LYS A 691 -45.79 37.57 -3.90
N VAL A 692 -46.73 38.41 -3.46
CA VAL A 692 -46.51 39.38 -2.38
C VAL A 692 -46.14 38.62 -1.08
N GLY A 693 -45.08 39.10 -0.42
CA GLY A 693 -44.50 38.47 0.80
C GLY A 693 -43.38 37.47 0.54
N GLU A 694 -43.07 37.12 -0.73
CA GLU A 694 -41.97 36.23 -1.06
C GLU A 694 -40.61 36.90 -1.00
N LYS A 695 -39.56 36.07 -0.71
CA LYS A 695 -38.20 36.55 -0.57
C LYS A 695 -37.50 36.48 -1.93
N VAL A 696 -36.83 37.55 -2.30
CA VAL A 696 -36.15 37.70 -3.58
C VAL A 696 -34.75 38.26 -3.42
N ARG A 697 -33.88 37.93 -4.37
CA ARG A 697 -32.57 38.51 -4.51
C ARG A 697 -32.52 39.39 -5.75
N ILE A 698 -31.95 40.56 -5.62
CA ILE A 698 -31.72 41.49 -6.74
C ILE A 698 -30.47 41.06 -7.49
N LYS A 699 -30.60 40.72 -8.80
CA LYS A 699 -29.51 40.17 -9.61
C LYS A 699 -28.34 41.15 -9.81
N SER A 700 -28.59 42.45 -9.74
CA SER A 700 -27.57 43.47 -10.02
C SER A 700 -26.56 43.69 -8.88
N ASN A 701 -26.99 43.53 -7.64
CA ASN A 701 -26.18 43.85 -6.44
C ASN A 701 -26.21 42.76 -5.35
N GLY A 702 -26.91 41.64 -5.60
CA GLY A 702 -26.97 40.50 -4.67
C GLY A 702 -27.81 40.73 -3.40
N MET A 703 -28.37 41.94 -3.19
CA MET A 703 -29.17 42.26 -2.00
C MET A 703 -30.47 41.43 -1.96
N VAL A 704 -30.87 41.07 -0.74
CA VAL A 704 -32.09 40.30 -0.52
C VAL A 704 -33.21 41.16 0.07
N GLY A 705 -34.43 40.95 -0.38
CA GLY A 705 -35.56 41.71 0.06
C GLY A 705 -36.87 40.93 0.00
N GLU A 706 -37.94 41.59 0.38
CA GLU A 706 -39.29 41.04 0.37
C GLU A 706 -40.18 41.72 -0.69
N VAL A 707 -40.94 40.97 -1.42
CA VAL A 707 -41.85 41.49 -2.43
C VAL A 707 -43.05 42.17 -1.78
N ALA A 708 -43.21 43.47 -2.02
CA ALA A 708 -44.32 44.25 -1.50
C ALA A 708 -45.50 44.35 -2.49
N ILE A 709 -45.22 44.56 -3.77
CA ILE A 709 -46.26 44.71 -4.82
C ILE A 709 -45.76 44.04 -6.08
N VAL A 710 -46.59 43.25 -6.73
CA VAL A 710 -46.30 42.62 -8.03
C VAL A 710 -47.26 43.21 -9.06
N SER A 711 -46.73 43.69 -10.21
CA SER A 711 -47.50 44.13 -11.37
C SER A 711 -47.04 43.35 -12.60
N ASP A 712 -47.81 43.35 -13.66
CA ASP A 712 -47.51 42.55 -14.87
C ASP A 712 -46.13 42.75 -15.49
N LYS A 713 -45.48 43.89 -15.27
CA LYS A 713 -44.16 44.22 -15.83
C LYS A 713 -43.13 44.65 -14.80
N ALA A 714 -43.50 44.81 -13.52
CA ALA A 714 -42.59 45.29 -12.47
C ALA A 714 -42.91 44.75 -11.08
N VAL A 715 -41.90 44.60 -10.26
CA VAL A 715 -42.03 44.20 -8.85
C VAL A 715 -41.45 45.30 -7.95
N THR A 716 -42.13 45.58 -6.82
CA THR A 716 -41.60 46.45 -5.77
C THR A 716 -41.06 45.57 -4.64
N VAL A 717 -39.75 45.67 -4.39
CA VAL A 717 -39.06 44.92 -3.34
C VAL A 717 -38.69 45.87 -2.19
N ILE A 718 -38.89 45.41 -0.96
CA ILE A 718 -38.43 46.09 0.26
C ILE A 718 -37.13 45.45 0.69
N VAL A 719 -36.07 46.25 0.74
CA VAL A 719 -34.76 45.87 1.26
C VAL A 719 -34.44 46.75 2.49
N GLY A 720 -34.53 46.15 3.68
CA GLY A 720 -34.41 46.93 4.93
C GLY A 720 -35.57 47.95 5.05
N SER A 721 -35.25 49.25 5.05
CA SER A 721 -36.20 50.34 5.10
C SER A 721 -36.53 50.99 3.74
N ILE A 722 -35.94 50.49 2.64
CA ILE A 722 -36.04 51.08 1.31
C ILE A 722 -36.97 50.30 0.42
N LYS A 723 -37.90 50.97 -0.27
CA LYS A 723 -38.77 50.38 -1.29
C LYS A 723 -38.21 50.71 -2.67
N SER A 724 -37.87 49.69 -3.46
CA SER A 724 -37.37 49.82 -4.83
C SER A 724 -38.28 49.14 -5.83
N LYS A 725 -38.69 49.87 -6.87
CA LYS A 725 -39.46 49.32 -8.02
C LYS A 725 -38.53 48.95 -9.14
N MET A 726 -38.62 47.71 -9.62
CA MET A 726 -37.75 47.18 -10.68
C MET A 726 -38.47 46.19 -11.61
N PRO A 727 -37.97 45.93 -12.81
CA PRO A 727 -38.51 44.91 -13.70
C PRO A 727 -38.42 43.49 -13.10
N LEU A 728 -39.34 42.59 -13.48
CA LEU A 728 -39.42 41.22 -12.99
C LEU A 728 -38.18 40.37 -13.33
N ASP A 729 -37.54 40.63 -14.46
CA ASP A 729 -36.34 39.93 -14.93
C ASP A 729 -35.07 40.20 -14.07
N LYS A 730 -35.05 41.29 -13.31
CA LYS A 730 -33.93 41.71 -12.44
C LYS A 730 -34.00 41.13 -11.03
N VAL A 731 -34.99 40.33 -10.71
CA VAL A 731 -35.09 39.64 -9.41
C VAL A 731 -35.12 38.15 -9.58
N GLU A 732 -34.67 37.46 -8.56
CA GLU A 732 -34.66 36.00 -8.48
C GLU A 732 -35.34 35.57 -7.17
N ARG A 733 -36.25 34.61 -7.24
CA ARG A 733 -36.93 34.05 -6.07
C ARG A 733 -35.95 33.20 -5.28
N ILE A 734 -35.88 33.40 -3.97
CA ILE A 734 -34.97 32.68 -3.06
C ILE A 734 -35.77 32.03 -1.93
N THR A 735 -35.20 30.94 -1.38
CA THR A 735 -35.82 30.25 -0.25
C THR A 735 -35.68 31.06 1.05
N SER A 736 -36.58 30.84 2.03
CA SER A 736 -36.49 31.45 3.34
C SER A 736 -35.16 31.15 4.06
N ASN A 737 -34.50 30.02 3.78
CA ASN A 737 -33.23 29.67 4.34
C ASN A 737 -32.07 30.46 3.67
N GLU A 738 -32.11 30.66 2.37
CA GLU A 738 -31.16 31.54 1.65
C GLU A 738 -31.29 32.99 2.07
N TYR A 739 -32.52 33.46 2.29
CA TYR A 739 -32.78 34.79 2.82
C TYR A 739 -32.18 34.96 4.23
N LYS A 740 -32.50 34.05 5.16
CA LYS A 740 -31.93 34.05 6.53
C LYS A 740 -30.40 33.95 6.54
N ALA A 741 -29.81 33.17 5.64
CA ALA A 741 -28.36 33.06 5.49
C ALA A 741 -27.73 34.35 4.98
N ALA A 742 -28.35 35.01 4.01
CA ALA A 742 -27.91 36.29 3.47
C ALA A 742 -28.01 37.43 4.53
N VAL A 743 -29.14 37.54 5.24
CA VAL A 743 -29.32 38.49 6.33
C VAL A 743 -28.35 38.21 7.50
N LYS A 744 -28.07 36.93 7.80
CA LYS A 744 -27.07 36.52 8.80
C LYS A 744 -25.63 36.83 8.38
N SER A 745 -25.32 36.80 7.10
CA SER A 745 -24.02 37.21 6.56
C SER A 745 -23.86 38.74 6.60
N GLU A 746 -24.92 39.51 6.33
CA GLU A 746 -24.93 40.97 6.49
C GLU A 746 -24.80 41.40 7.98
N VAL A 747 -25.47 40.68 8.91
CA VAL A 747 -25.33 40.92 10.37
C VAL A 747 -23.98 40.48 10.91
N LYS A 748 -23.33 39.45 10.30
CA LYS A 748 -21.93 39.08 10.63
C LYS A 748 -20.88 40.02 10.06
N ALA A 749 -21.18 40.71 8.96
CA ALA A 749 -20.30 41.74 8.43
C ALA A 749 -20.30 43.02 9.30
N THR A 750 -21.31 43.21 10.16
CA THR A 750 -21.42 44.36 11.08
C THR A 750 -21.01 44.06 12.53
N ALA A 751 -20.63 42.82 12.88
CA ALA A 751 -20.15 42.47 14.21
C ALA A 751 -18.70 41.92 14.18
N VAL A 752 -17.72 42.78 14.02
CA VAL A 752 -16.30 42.46 14.29
C VAL A 752 -16.10 42.70 15.79
N PRO A 753 -15.62 41.71 16.57
CA PRO A 753 -15.26 41.97 17.96
C PRO A 753 -13.95 42.78 17.96
N VAL A 754 -14.03 43.99 18.44
CA VAL A 754 -12.89 44.88 18.68
C VAL A 754 -11.98 44.24 19.73
N ARG A 755 -10.82 43.73 19.33
CA ARG A 755 -9.71 43.41 20.23
C ARG A 755 -8.85 44.67 20.37
N SER A 756 -8.70 45.17 21.60
CA SER A 756 -8.01 46.39 21.95
C SER A 756 -6.53 46.45 21.57
N ASP A 757 -5.88 45.34 21.29
CA ASP A 757 -4.43 45.30 20.98
C ASP A 757 -4.09 45.63 19.53
N SER A 758 -5.05 45.53 18.58
CA SER A 758 -4.80 45.79 17.15
C SER A 758 -4.87 47.28 16.76
N ILE A 759 -5.49 48.13 17.57
CA ILE A 759 -5.66 49.58 17.29
C ILE A 759 -4.35 50.32 17.54
N SER A 760 -3.59 49.93 18.56
CA SER A 760 -2.31 50.58 18.88
C SER A 760 -1.24 50.32 17.82
N GLU A 761 -1.16 49.10 17.26
CA GLU A 761 -0.24 48.77 16.18
C GLU A 761 -0.64 49.39 14.84
N ARG A 762 -1.95 49.48 14.53
CA ARG A 762 -2.43 50.20 13.32
C ARG A 762 -2.23 51.70 13.40
N LYS A 763 -2.36 52.29 14.56
CA LYS A 763 -2.10 53.70 14.79
C LYS A 763 -0.63 54.08 14.62
N LEU A 764 0.30 53.16 14.97
CA LEU A 764 1.75 53.33 14.76
C LEU A 764 2.18 53.21 13.29
N ASN A 765 1.46 52.44 12.48
CA ASN A 765 1.80 52.16 11.09
C ASN A 765 0.96 52.96 10.08
N PHE A 766 0.02 53.82 10.54
CA PHE A 766 -0.84 54.61 9.64
C PHE A 766 -0.06 55.75 9.00
N LYS A 767 -0.03 55.77 7.67
CA LYS A 767 0.64 56.84 6.91
C LYS A 767 -0.29 58.05 6.81
N MET A 768 0.19 59.23 7.20
CA MET A 768 -0.56 60.49 7.15
C MET A 768 -0.78 61.05 5.74
N GLU A 769 -0.23 60.39 4.72
CA GLU A 769 -0.33 60.78 3.32
C GLU A 769 -0.76 59.62 2.45
N LEU A 770 -1.72 59.85 1.55
CA LEU A 770 -2.17 58.92 0.50
C LEU A 770 -1.85 59.53 -0.89
N ASP A 771 -1.12 58.83 -1.71
CA ASP A 771 -0.79 59.26 -3.08
C ASP A 771 -1.66 58.52 -4.12
N VAL A 772 -2.53 59.23 -4.79
CA VAL A 772 -3.44 58.71 -5.84
C VAL A 772 -3.14 59.28 -7.23
N ARG A 773 -1.94 59.79 -7.41
CA ARG A 773 -1.49 60.30 -8.74
C ARG A 773 -1.42 59.17 -9.77
N GLY A 774 -1.92 59.46 -10.97
CA GLY A 774 -1.92 58.50 -12.06
C GLY A 774 -3.02 57.42 -12.00
N GLN A 775 -3.86 57.41 -10.95
CA GLN A 775 -4.98 56.52 -10.87
C GLN A 775 -6.20 57.02 -11.65
N ARG A 776 -7.09 56.13 -12.04
CA ARG A 776 -8.37 56.52 -12.63
C ARG A 776 -9.29 57.06 -11.54
N VAL A 777 -10.22 57.95 -11.89
CA VAL A 777 -11.11 58.63 -10.91
C VAL A 777 -11.82 57.59 -10.00
N ASN A 778 -12.36 56.52 -10.52
CA ASN A 778 -13.06 55.49 -9.75
C ASN A 778 -12.14 54.73 -8.76
N GLU A 779 -10.94 54.38 -9.19
CA GLU A 779 -9.92 53.72 -8.34
C GLU A 779 -9.40 54.68 -7.24
N ALA A 780 -9.19 55.93 -7.58
CA ALA A 780 -8.75 56.96 -6.65
C ALA A 780 -9.79 57.24 -5.56
N ILE A 781 -11.09 57.25 -5.91
CA ILE A 781 -12.19 57.44 -4.96
C ILE A 781 -12.30 56.24 -4.02
N GLU A 782 -12.19 55.01 -4.53
CA GLU A 782 -12.22 53.78 -3.74
C GLU A 782 -11.07 53.73 -2.72
N ASN A 783 -9.85 54.06 -3.12
CA ASN A 783 -8.71 54.15 -2.24
C ASN A 783 -8.85 55.26 -1.19
N VAL A 784 -9.41 56.44 -1.58
CA VAL A 784 -9.69 57.52 -0.64
C VAL A 784 -10.76 57.14 0.34
N MET A 785 -11.80 56.40 -0.07
CA MET A 785 -12.83 55.88 0.84
C MET A 785 -12.22 55.02 1.97
N HIS A 786 -11.47 54.00 1.60
CA HIS A 786 -10.83 53.10 2.60
C HIS A 786 -9.83 53.85 3.49
N TYR A 787 -9.07 54.78 2.93
CA TYR A 787 -8.08 55.53 3.68
C TYR A 787 -8.72 56.51 4.66
N VAL A 788 -9.82 57.18 4.29
CA VAL A 788 -10.57 58.10 5.18
C VAL A 788 -11.32 57.36 6.26
N ASP A 789 -11.90 56.18 5.95
CA ASP A 789 -12.54 55.30 6.93
C ASP A 789 -11.52 54.83 8.00
N ASP A 790 -10.31 54.43 7.55
CA ASP A 790 -9.23 54.05 8.47
C ASP A 790 -8.76 55.24 9.32
N ALA A 791 -8.66 56.46 8.74
CA ALA A 791 -8.28 57.68 9.47
C ALA A 791 -9.29 58.08 10.55
N VAL A 792 -10.58 58.00 10.22
CA VAL A 792 -11.67 58.25 11.19
C VAL A 792 -11.65 57.20 12.29
N MET A 793 -11.47 55.92 11.94
CA MET A 793 -11.44 54.80 12.88
C MET A 793 -10.26 54.88 13.86
N LEU A 794 -9.11 55.41 13.43
CA LEU A 794 -7.88 55.58 14.21
C LEU A 794 -7.79 56.91 14.94
N ASP A 795 -8.85 57.78 14.88
CA ASP A 795 -8.94 59.10 15.51
C ASP A 795 -7.74 60.01 15.13
N VAL A 796 -7.45 60.03 13.82
CA VAL A 796 -6.37 60.85 13.25
C VAL A 796 -6.91 62.28 13.02
N PRO A 797 -6.23 63.35 13.49
CA PRO A 797 -6.79 64.71 13.42
C PRO A 797 -6.80 65.27 11.98
N SER A 798 -5.86 64.90 11.13
CA SER A 798 -5.82 65.29 9.73
C SER A 798 -4.98 64.40 8.84
N VAL A 799 -5.31 64.28 7.58
CA VAL A 799 -4.56 63.52 6.58
C VAL A 799 -4.39 64.30 5.27
N ARG A 800 -3.40 63.93 4.47
CA ARG A 800 -3.09 64.55 3.16
C ARG A 800 -3.33 63.55 2.02
N ILE A 801 -4.05 64.00 1.00
CA ILE A 801 -4.34 63.23 -0.22
C ILE A 801 -3.69 63.91 -1.38
N ILE A 802 -2.72 63.25 -2.01
CA ILE A 802 -1.92 63.78 -3.11
C ILE A 802 -2.52 63.27 -4.43
N HIS A 803 -3.19 64.15 -5.19
CA HIS A 803 -3.85 63.80 -6.45
C HIS A 803 -3.19 64.47 -7.66
N GLY A 804 -2.25 65.38 -7.41
CA GLY A 804 -1.53 66.10 -8.49
C GLY A 804 -2.32 67.29 -9.04
N LYS A 805 -1.61 68.12 -9.87
CA LYS A 805 -2.18 69.35 -10.43
C LYS A 805 -2.90 69.17 -11.75
N GLY A 806 -2.81 68.03 -12.45
CA GLY A 806 -3.34 67.69 -13.76
C GLY A 806 -4.53 68.53 -14.31
N THR A 807 -5.56 67.88 -14.84
CA THR A 807 -6.79 68.54 -15.35
C THR A 807 -7.71 69.01 -14.23
N GLY A 808 -7.42 68.71 -12.97
CA GLY A 808 -8.27 68.97 -11.80
C GLY A 808 -9.41 67.96 -11.54
N ALA A 809 -9.65 67.02 -12.42
CA ALA A 809 -10.79 66.08 -12.31
C ALA A 809 -10.71 65.22 -11.01
N LEU A 810 -9.52 64.72 -10.64
CA LEU A 810 -9.33 63.95 -9.39
C LEU A 810 -9.57 64.82 -8.17
N ARG A 811 -9.11 66.06 -8.16
CA ARG A 811 -9.30 67.01 -7.08
C ARG A 811 -10.78 67.28 -6.83
N GLU A 812 -11.55 67.59 -7.90
CA GLU A 812 -12.95 67.90 -7.82
C GLU A 812 -13.80 66.73 -7.28
N GLU A 813 -13.60 65.54 -7.82
CA GLU A 813 -14.36 64.36 -7.41
C GLU A 813 -13.95 63.92 -5.99
N ILE A 814 -12.68 63.96 -5.60
CA ILE A 814 -12.22 63.67 -4.25
C ILE A 814 -12.81 64.67 -3.25
N GLN A 815 -12.75 65.99 -3.52
CA GLN A 815 -13.31 66.97 -2.62
C GLN A 815 -14.84 66.88 -2.54
N LYS A 816 -15.51 66.52 -3.61
CA LYS A 816 -16.95 66.31 -3.68
C LYS A 816 -17.35 65.11 -2.81
N TYR A 817 -16.62 64.01 -2.91
CA TYR A 817 -16.80 62.84 -2.05
C TYR A 817 -16.55 63.17 -0.60
N LEU A 818 -15.43 63.80 -0.23
CA LEU A 818 -15.06 64.14 1.13
C LEU A 818 -16.10 65.01 1.86
N ARG A 819 -16.82 65.88 1.15
CA ARG A 819 -17.95 66.65 1.69
C ARG A 819 -19.19 65.82 2.09
N THR A 820 -19.26 64.58 1.58
CA THR A 820 -20.38 63.66 1.88
C THR A 820 -20.06 62.71 3.03
N VAL A 821 -18.80 62.64 3.48
CA VAL A 821 -18.35 61.70 4.52
C VAL A 821 -18.64 62.27 5.93
N PRO A 822 -19.44 61.55 6.77
CA PRO A 822 -19.64 61.95 8.13
C PRO A 822 -18.30 61.90 8.93
N GLY A 823 -17.99 62.94 9.71
CA GLY A 823 -16.76 63.04 10.48
C GLY A 823 -15.67 63.89 9.80
N VAL A 824 -15.83 64.31 8.54
CA VAL A 824 -14.94 65.23 7.88
C VAL A 824 -15.35 66.69 8.14
N LEU A 825 -14.49 67.40 8.88
CA LEU A 825 -14.78 68.82 9.27
C LEU A 825 -14.43 69.77 8.06
N SER A 826 -13.32 69.55 7.38
CA SER A 826 -12.94 70.31 6.18
C SER A 826 -12.07 69.52 5.24
N ALA A 827 -12.23 69.80 3.95
CA ALA A 827 -11.35 69.34 2.86
C ALA A 827 -10.94 70.55 2.04
N LYS A 828 -9.68 70.99 2.16
CA LYS A 828 -9.14 72.21 1.51
C LYS A 828 -7.82 71.91 0.82
N ASP A 829 -7.49 72.76 -0.18
CA ASP A 829 -6.17 72.67 -0.81
C ASP A 829 -5.08 72.99 0.22
N GLU A 830 -3.92 72.36 0.08
CA GLU A 830 -2.72 72.64 0.85
C GLU A 830 -2.14 74.01 0.53
N SER A 831 -1.33 74.54 1.42
CA SER A 831 -0.59 75.80 1.18
C SER A 831 0.29 75.69 -0.05
N ILE A 832 0.47 76.86 -0.75
CA ILE A 832 1.22 76.89 -2.06
C ILE A 832 2.65 76.37 -1.89
N GLN A 833 3.26 76.52 -0.74
CA GLN A 833 4.63 76.08 -0.42
C GLN A 833 4.75 74.55 -0.18
N LEU A 834 3.66 73.87 0.14
CA LEU A 834 3.61 72.46 0.52
C LEU A 834 2.85 71.53 -0.49
N GLY A 835 2.50 72.06 -1.68
CA GLY A 835 1.84 71.29 -2.76
C GLY A 835 0.71 72.01 -3.45
N GLY A 836 0.05 73.01 -2.82
CA GLY A 836 -1.00 73.81 -3.37
C GLY A 836 -2.22 73.01 -3.84
N SER A 837 -2.81 73.36 -4.99
CA SER A 837 -3.96 72.69 -5.59
C SER A 837 -3.75 71.23 -6.03
N GLY A 838 -2.57 70.64 -5.81
CA GLY A 838 -2.27 69.23 -6.10
C GLY A 838 -2.42 68.30 -4.92
N VAL A 839 -2.72 68.84 -3.71
CA VAL A 839 -2.87 68.13 -2.47
C VAL A 839 -4.12 68.63 -1.74
N THR A 840 -4.99 67.71 -1.28
CA THR A 840 -6.15 68.03 -0.43
C THR A 840 -5.85 67.63 0.99
N VAL A 841 -5.95 68.58 1.94
CA VAL A 841 -5.86 68.33 3.37
C VAL A 841 -7.27 68.07 3.92
N VAL A 842 -7.45 66.96 4.57
CA VAL A 842 -8.71 66.57 5.21
C VAL A 842 -8.53 66.65 6.71
N THR A 843 -9.41 67.43 7.39
CA THR A 843 -9.47 67.53 8.85
C THR A 843 -10.77 66.86 9.35
N PHE A 844 -10.64 66.10 10.41
CA PHE A 844 -11.75 65.34 11.01
C PHE A 844 -12.26 66.01 12.24
N ASP A 845 -13.56 65.76 12.55
CA ASP A 845 -14.20 66.18 13.78
C ASP A 845 -13.72 65.24 14.91
N ARG A 846 -13.34 65.81 16.07
CA ARG A 846 -12.80 65.04 17.20
C ARG A 846 -13.91 64.58 18.13
#